data_98dd65ecb9256ddee900d2ef0afdb9e6
#
_entry.id   98dd65ecb9256ddee900d2ef0afdb9e6
#
_cell.length_a   1.000
_cell.length_b   1.000
_cell.length_c   1.000
_cell.angle_alpha   90.00
_cell.angle_beta   90.00
_cell.angle_gamma   90.00
#
_symmetry.space_group_name_H-M   'P 1'
#
loop_
_entity.id
_entity.type
_entity.pdbx_description
1 polymer ?
#
loop_
_entity_poly.entity_id
_entity_poly.type
_entity_poly.pdbx_seq_one_letter_code
_entity_poly.pdbx_strand_id
1 'polypeptide(L)'
;MRVAQVIINRPAKQLHKPLSYLMPEKFGNVLPGTRVLIPLGHSREEGILIGYEELVEPPEFTLRNIVQVLDSEPWFTPEMMDTARRLNEYYLFSYGDALRLFTVNKTLKSYEAPKEEWLVVMPDFSIDQFSERKKKQRELAQYLLEVGGASKALLLAKGFSRMVIKQVSKAKGITIESRFKATKTTFTELLTEEVNIPLTQAQQAVYEPIQEAMNSHEHKTFLLHGVTGSGKTQLYLRATAKCISQDKTAIILVPEIILTDQIVRRFVETFGDEVVVFHSKLTVQQRNNNWERLRRKDSHIIIGARSAVFAPAENIGLIVVDEEHDASYKQEDMVRYHARNVALWRGEAHDCPVILGSATPAITSYYKAKQGEYHLLELPHRIFEQPMPKVTIVDMKEEILHGNYSVFSDAMSRLIQKTLHEHNQMIILLNRRGYSTFVMCRDCGETIMCPHCDVAMVYHQAGEELRCHYCEHHEPIPTVCPKCNSKRIKFFGSGTQKVEEELRRHFKSARIARLDQDVTKNKQLAEDILHDFGAHKYDILLGTQMVSKGHDFKDVTAVGILTADSVLNIPVYTASERTFDLLTQTSGRAGRGDKTGSVVIQTYNPLNYAIIKSKAHDYVGFYHEEIQNRKALGYPPFREMIHMVVRHQDMETLESIANRIVDDLEAHKGDEDILINGPYEATIKKVRDMYRLAIMIRGTDLTNLKEYIYNSWIFTQEGLLIDVDPV
;
A
#
# COMPACT_ATOMS: atom_id res chain seq x y z
N MET A 1 -33.49 23.76 -18.47
CA MET A 1 -33.67 23.78 -16.98
C MET A 1 -32.43 23.21 -16.34
N ARG A 2 -31.79 23.96 -15.43
CA ARG A 2 -30.54 23.52 -14.76
C ARG A 2 -30.88 22.59 -13.60
N VAL A 3 -30.36 21.36 -13.63
CA VAL A 3 -30.54 20.35 -12.58
C VAL A 3 -29.22 19.97 -11.96
N ALA A 4 -29.24 19.72 -10.66
CA ALA A 4 -28.06 19.28 -9.91
C ALA A 4 -27.91 17.76 -10.07
N GLN A 5 -26.71 17.30 -10.45
CA GLN A 5 -26.34 15.90 -10.53
C GLN A 5 -25.69 15.50 -9.21
N VAL A 6 -26.27 14.51 -8.53
CA VAL A 6 -25.86 14.10 -7.19
C VAL A 6 -25.56 12.61 -7.15
N ILE A 7 -24.39 12.23 -6.65
CA ILE A 7 -24.03 10.85 -6.32
C ILE A 7 -24.36 10.59 -4.86
N ILE A 8 -25.02 9.46 -4.59
CA ILE A 8 -25.39 9.07 -3.22
C ILE A 8 -24.17 8.52 -2.48
N ASN A 9 -23.96 8.99 -1.25
CA ASN A 9 -22.91 8.50 -0.36
C ASN A 9 -23.32 7.18 0.32
N ARG A 10 -23.67 6.15 -0.47
CA ARG A 10 -24.06 4.83 0.02
C ARG A 10 -23.45 3.73 -0.87
N PRO A 11 -22.91 2.62 -0.27
CA PRO A 11 -22.39 1.50 -1.03
C PRO A 11 -23.57 0.72 -1.67
N ALA A 12 -23.98 1.12 -2.85
CA ALA A 12 -25.00 0.42 -3.61
C ALA A 12 -24.67 0.48 -5.11
N LYS A 13 -24.26 -0.64 -5.69
CA LYS A 13 -23.95 -0.75 -7.13
C LYS A 13 -25.13 -0.31 -8.00
N GLN A 14 -26.37 -0.54 -7.55
CA GLN A 14 -27.61 -0.11 -8.25
C GLN A 14 -27.77 1.41 -8.32
N LEU A 15 -27.08 2.17 -7.45
CA LEU A 15 -27.13 3.64 -7.40
C LEU A 15 -25.79 4.24 -7.88
N HIS A 16 -25.12 3.58 -8.83
CA HIS A 16 -23.80 4.00 -9.32
C HIS A 16 -23.87 5.24 -10.24
N LYS A 17 -25.04 5.50 -10.86
CA LYS A 17 -25.25 6.66 -11.73
C LYS A 17 -25.71 7.88 -10.94
N PRO A 18 -25.37 9.11 -11.40
CA PRO A 18 -25.87 10.33 -10.80
C PRO A 18 -27.39 10.41 -10.83
N LEU A 19 -27.97 10.99 -9.80
CA LEU A 19 -29.39 11.31 -9.72
C LEU A 19 -29.61 12.81 -9.88
N SER A 20 -30.67 13.18 -10.61
CA SER A 20 -31.01 14.58 -10.90
C SER A 20 -31.93 15.17 -9.84
N TYR A 21 -31.59 16.34 -9.32
CA TYR A 21 -32.35 17.10 -8.33
C TYR A 21 -32.45 18.58 -8.72
N LEU A 22 -33.48 19.27 -8.20
CA LEU A 22 -33.53 20.71 -8.27
C LEU A 22 -32.73 21.36 -7.16
N MET A 23 -31.92 22.38 -7.49
CA MET A 23 -31.24 23.21 -6.52
C MET A 23 -32.10 24.41 -6.17
N PRO A 24 -32.67 24.52 -4.95
CA PRO A 24 -33.46 25.68 -4.54
C PRO A 24 -32.65 26.99 -4.55
N GLU A 25 -33.19 28.06 -5.05
CA GLU A 25 -32.53 29.38 -5.15
C GLU A 25 -32.00 29.91 -3.81
N LYS A 26 -32.64 29.55 -2.70
CA LYS A 26 -32.20 29.92 -1.34
C LYS A 26 -30.81 29.47 -0.96
N PHE A 27 -30.25 28.48 -1.65
CA PHE A 27 -28.89 27.98 -1.41
C PHE A 27 -27.82 28.71 -2.24
N GLY A 28 -28.22 29.59 -3.16
CA GLY A 28 -27.30 30.33 -4.01
C GLY A 28 -26.53 29.42 -5.00
N ASN A 29 -25.33 29.83 -5.31
CA ASN A 29 -24.46 29.05 -6.22
C ASN A 29 -23.63 28.04 -5.42
N VAL A 30 -24.13 26.80 -5.33
CA VAL A 30 -23.41 25.68 -4.68
C VAL A 30 -22.45 25.07 -5.68
N LEU A 31 -21.18 24.94 -5.31
CA LEU A 31 -20.13 24.39 -6.16
C LEU A 31 -20.11 22.85 -6.14
N PRO A 32 -19.73 22.18 -7.25
CA PRO A 32 -19.45 20.75 -7.26
C PRO A 32 -18.44 20.36 -6.17
N GLY A 33 -18.57 19.13 -5.65
CA GLY A 33 -17.77 18.66 -4.50
C GLY A 33 -18.42 18.94 -3.15
N THR A 34 -19.52 19.68 -3.10
CA THR A 34 -20.27 19.99 -1.87
C THR A 34 -21.20 18.82 -1.49
N ARG A 35 -21.29 18.51 -0.21
CA ARG A 35 -22.23 17.53 0.31
C ARG A 35 -23.61 18.15 0.47
N VAL A 36 -24.61 17.37 0.09
CA VAL A 36 -26.01 17.79 0.13
C VAL A 36 -26.89 16.70 0.75
N LEU A 37 -27.99 17.09 1.36
CA LEU A 37 -29.03 16.17 1.85
C LEU A 37 -30.13 16.10 0.81
N ILE A 38 -30.40 14.89 0.31
CA ILE A 38 -31.37 14.64 -0.75
C ILE A 38 -32.48 13.71 -0.29
N PRO A 39 -33.71 13.82 -0.83
CA PRO A 39 -34.75 12.85 -0.58
C PRO A 39 -34.56 11.62 -1.49
N LEU A 40 -34.53 10.42 -0.89
CA LEU A 40 -34.46 9.15 -1.61
C LEU A 40 -35.56 8.22 -1.10
N GLY A 41 -36.57 7.98 -1.94
CA GLY A 41 -37.78 7.28 -1.49
C GLY A 41 -38.48 8.01 -0.34
N HIS A 42 -38.57 7.35 0.81
CA HIS A 42 -39.08 7.88 2.07
C HIS A 42 -38.04 8.37 3.04
N SER A 43 -36.74 8.19 2.73
CA SER A 43 -35.60 8.60 3.56
C SER A 43 -34.95 9.88 3.04
N ARG A 44 -34.07 10.44 3.89
CA ARG A 44 -33.14 11.49 3.48
C ARG A 44 -31.75 10.91 3.53
N GLU A 45 -31.02 11.06 2.44
CA GLU A 45 -29.68 10.51 2.30
C GLU A 45 -28.67 11.63 2.01
N GLU A 46 -27.43 11.43 2.43
CA GLU A 46 -26.35 12.29 2.07
C GLU A 46 -25.87 11.97 0.65
N GLY A 47 -25.68 13.01 -0.14
CA GLY A 47 -25.13 12.93 -1.49
C GLY A 47 -24.03 13.95 -1.71
N ILE A 48 -23.32 13.80 -2.80
CA ILE A 48 -22.24 14.69 -3.25
C ILE A 48 -22.69 15.31 -4.57
N LEU A 49 -22.74 16.63 -4.62
CA LEU A 49 -23.00 17.37 -5.84
C LEU A 49 -21.81 17.24 -6.77
N ILE A 50 -21.98 16.60 -7.92
CA ILE A 50 -20.89 16.39 -8.88
C ILE A 50 -20.91 17.38 -10.06
N GLY A 51 -22.02 18.06 -10.27
CA GLY A 51 -22.15 19.04 -11.34
C GLY A 51 -23.60 19.47 -11.57
N TYR A 52 -23.78 20.21 -12.65
CA TYR A 52 -25.08 20.64 -13.12
C TYR A 52 -25.24 20.27 -14.60
N GLU A 53 -26.45 19.89 -14.97
CA GLU A 53 -26.80 19.56 -16.33
C GLU A 53 -27.93 20.50 -16.78
N GLU A 54 -27.90 20.95 -18.02
CA GLU A 54 -29.01 21.70 -18.61
C GLU A 54 -29.89 20.75 -19.40
N LEU A 55 -31.08 20.44 -18.85
CA LEU A 55 -32.08 19.66 -19.57
C LEU A 55 -32.80 20.54 -20.60
N VAL A 56 -32.75 20.08 -21.84
CA VAL A 56 -33.47 20.76 -22.95
C VAL A 56 -34.98 20.57 -22.83
N GLU A 57 -35.38 19.35 -22.45
CA GLU A 57 -36.78 18.99 -22.21
C GLU A 57 -36.99 18.58 -20.75
N PRO A 58 -38.16 18.87 -20.16
CA PRO A 58 -38.45 18.40 -18.81
C PRO A 58 -38.54 16.87 -18.80
N PRO A 59 -37.95 16.22 -17.77
CA PRO A 59 -37.98 14.76 -17.67
C PRO A 59 -39.41 14.26 -17.42
N GLU A 60 -39.72 13.04 -17.82
CA GLU A 60 -41.02 12.40 -17.61
C GLU A 60 -41.39 12.19 -16.13
N PHE A 61 -40.39 12.31 -15.24
CA PHE A 61 -40.56 12.17 -13.79
C PHE A 61 -40.45 13.51 -13.05
N THR A 62 -41.07 13.60 -11.87
CA THR A 62 -41.03 14.80 -11.05
C THR A 62 -39.69 14.92 -10.34
N LEU A 63 -38.91 15.95 -10.66
CA LEU A 63 -37.70 16.29 -9.97
C LEU A 63 -37.96 16.75 -8.53
N ARG A 64 -37.21 16.22 -7.56
CA ARG A 64 -37.30 16.61 -6.15
C ARG A 64 -36.24 17.67 -5.84
N ASN A 65 -36.49 18.48 -4.83
CA ASN A 65 -35.59 19.51 -4.37
C ASN A 65 -34.51 18.92 -3.44
N ILE A 66 -33.29 19.43 -3.51
CA ILE A 66 -32.27 19.27 -2.47
C ILE A 66 -32.82 19.85 -1.17
N VAL A 67 -32.72 19.10 -0.08
CA VAL A 67 -33.27 19.46 1.24
C VAL A 67 -32.38 20.45 1.95
N GLN A 68 -31.05 20.20 1.93
CA GLN A 68 -30.07 20.99 2.65
C GLN A 68 -28.71 20.91 1.96
N VAL A 69 -27.94 21.99 2.03
CA VAL A 69 -26.49 22.00 1.76
C VAL A 69 -25.77 21.80 3.09
N LEU A 70 -24.88 20.83 3.16
CA LEU A 70 -24.24 20.41 4.42
C LEU A 70 -22.95 21.15 4.70
N ASP A 71 -22.24 21.60 3.66
CA ASP A 71 -20.94 22.27 3.76
C ASP A 71 -21.02 23.71 3.30
N SER A 72 -20.26 24.60 3.94
CA SER A 72 -20.09 26.00 3.50
C SER A 72 -19.13 26.11 2.30
N GLU A 73 -18.22 25.14 2.13
CA GLU A 73 -17.24 25.03 1.07
C GLU A 73 -17.20 23.58 0.55
N PRO A 74 -16.83 23.36 -0.72
CA PRO A 74 -16.73 21.98 -1.25
C PRO A 74 -15.83 21.11 -0.39
N TRP A 75 -16.30 19.89 -0.09
CA TRP A 75 -15.49 18.89 0.60
C TRP A 75 -14.45 18.27 -0.34
N PHE A 76 -14.85 18.05 -1.61
CA PHE A 76 -14.01 17.46 -2.64
C PHE A 76 -13.51 18.55 -3.58
N THR A 77 -12.21 18.58 -3.81
CA THR A 77 -11.62 19.46 -4.82
C THR A 77 -11.92 18.91 -6.23
N PRO A 78 -11.81 19.74 -7.29
CA PRO A 78 -11.96 19.27 -8.67
C PRO A 78 -11.00 18.11 -8.99
N GLU A 79 -9.76 18.15 -8.49
CA GLU A 79 -8.76 17.09 -8.65
C GLU A 79 -9.20 15.77 -8.00
N MET A 80 -9.71 15.82 -6.76
CA MET A 80 -10.22 14.62 -6.08
C MET A 80 -11.40 14.00 -6.85
N MET A 81 -12.28 14.83 -7.41
CA MET A 81 -13.41 14.38 -8.20
C MET A 81 -12.96 13.76 -9.52
N ASP A 82 -11.95 14.33 -10.19
CA ASP A 82 -11.40 13.78 -11.42
C ASP A 82 -10.66 12.45 -11.17
N THR A 83 -9.83 12.40 -10.13
CA THR A 83 -9.17 11.15 -9.71
C THR A 83 -10.20 10.06 -9.35
N ALA A 84 -11.30 10.41 -8.67
CA ALA A 84 -12.37 9.47 -8.38
C ALA A 84 -13.08 8.98 -9.65
N ARG A 85 -13.25 9.84 -10.66
CA ARG A 85 -13.81 9.45 -11.96
C ARG A 85 -12.87 8.49 -12.69
N ARG A 86 -11.56 8.80 -12.78
CA ARG A 86 -10.55 7.89 -13.37
C ARG A 86 -10.52 6.54 -12.67
N LEU A 87 -10.64 6.51 -11.33
CA LEU A 87 -10.75 5.27 -10.56
C LEU A 87 -11.99 4.46 -10.95
N ASN A 88 -13.14 5.11 -11.09
CA ASN A 88 -14.39 4.49 -11.51
C ASN A 88 -14.27 3.85 -12.90
N GLU A 89 -13.78 4.61 -13.87
CA GLU A 89 -13.63 4.20 -15.26
C GLU A 89 -12.61 3.07 -15.43
N TYR A 90 -11.47 3.17 -14.75
CA TYR A 90 -10.38 2.20 -14.90
C TYR A 90 -10.63 0.89 -14.14
N TYR A 91 -11.06 0.99 -12.87
CA TYR A 91 -11.17 -0.18 -11.97
C TYR A 91 -12.60 -0.75 -11.85
N LEU A 92 -13.57 -0.19 -12.51
CA LEU A 92 -14.95 -0.69 -12.55
C LEU A 92 -15.60 -0.81 -11.17
N PHE A 93 -15.61 0.28 -10.41
CA PHE A 93 -16.43 0.40 -9.21
C PHE A 93 -17.21 1.71 -9.19
N SER A 94 -18.21 1.86 -8.32
CA SER A 94 -19.09 3.03 -8.39
C SER A 94 -18.36 4.34 -8.11
N TYR A 95 -18.76 5.42 -8.75
CA TYR A 95 -18.17 6.75 -8.51
C TYR A 95 -18.32 7.19 -7.05
N GLY A 96 -19.44 6.83 -6.40
CA GLY A 96 -19.62 7.06 -4.96
C GLY A 96 -18.63 6.30 -4.10
N ASP A 97 -18.27 5.05 -4.48
CA ASP A 97 -17.22 4.30 -3.78
C ASP A 97 -15.84 4.94 -3.95
N ALA A 98 -15.55 5.47 -5.15
CA ALA A 98 -14.32 6.19 -5.44
C ALA A 98 -14.20 7.47 -4.59
N LEU A 99 -15.23 8.28 -4.54
CA LEU A 99 -15.26 9.50 -3.73
C LEU A 99 -15.08 9.21 -2.24
N ARG A 100 -15.63 8.09 -1.74
CA ARG A 100 -15.46 7.68 -0.34
C ARG A 100 -14.01 7.34 0.04
N LEU A 101 -13.14 7.01 -0.90
CA LEU A 101 -11.71 6.82 -0.61
C LEU A 101 -11.04 8.11 -0.11
N PHE A 102 -11.53 9.27 -0.55
CA PHE A 102 -11.10 10.59 -0.10
C PHE A 102 -11.76 11.05 1.20
N THR A 103 -12.38 10.15 1.95
CA THR A 103 -13.03 10.48 3.23
C THR A 103 -12.46 9.67 4.38
N VAL A 104 -12.48 10.25 5.57
CA VAL A 104 -11.92 9.59 6.77
C VAL A 104 -12.82 8.47 7.28
N ASN A 105 -14.12 8.64 7.15
CA ASN A 105 -15.16 7.76 7.69
C ASN A 105 -16.15 7.32 6.62
N LYS A 106 -16.69 6.11 6.78
CA LYS A 106 -17.78 5.59 5.94
C LYS A 106 -19.06 6.44 6.04
N THR A 107 -19.21 7.22 7.09
CA THR A 107 -20.29 8.20 7.28
C THR A 107 -19.64 9.55 7.51
N LEU A 108 -19.95 10.50 6.63
CA LEU A 108 -19.46 11.88 6.69
C LEU A 108 -20.22 12.69 7.77
N LYS A 109 -20.31 12.17 8.99
CA LYS A 109 -20.81 13.01 10.10
C LYS A 109 -19.85 14.17 10.27
N SER A 110 -20.39 15.38 10.36
CA SER A 110 -19.63 16.59 10.63
C SER A 110 -18.67 16.35 11.83
N TYR A 111 -17.38 16.27 11.54
CA TYR A 111 -16.37 16.24 12.58
C TYR A 111 -16.03 17.70 12.88
N GLU A 112 -16.34 18.15 14.09
CA GLU A 112 -15.77 19.40 14.58
C GLU A 112 -14.42 19.06 15.22
N ALA A 113 -13.35 19.59 14.64
CA ALA A 113 -12.02 19.46 15.22
C ALA A 113 -12.03 20.03 16.65
N PRO A 114 -11.31 19.42 17.60
CA PRO A 114 -11.25 19.92 18.96
C PRO A 114 -10.74 21.36 18.98
N LYS A 115 -11.58 22.26 19.43
CA LYS A 115 -11.23 23.67 19.62
C LYS A 115 -10.67 23.85 21.02
N GLU A 116 -9.62 24.62 21.14
CA GLU A 116 -9.14 25.10 22.42
C GLU A 116 -9.45 26.60 22.59
N GLU A 117 -9.77 26.98 23.80
CA GLU A 117 -10.04 28.39 24.10
C GLU A 117 -8.73 29.15 24.31
N TRP A 118 -8.53 30.18 23.51
CA TRP A 118 -7.42 31.12 23.59
C TRP A 118 -7.84 32.42 24.25
N LEU A 119 -7.02 32.94 25.15
CA LEU A 119 -7.11 34.30 25.64
C LEU A 119 -6.25 35.17 24.71
N VAL A 120 -6.89 36.09 23.99
CA VAL A 120 -6.23 36.99 23.05
C VAL A 120 -6.27 38.40 23.62
N VAL A 121 -5.14 39.07 23.53
CA VAL A 121 -4.99 40.45 24.00
C VAL A 121 -5.41 41.39 22.88
N MET A 122 -6.34 42.31 23.19
CA MET A 122 -6.78 43.36 22.30
C MET A 122 -6.00 44.66 22.57
N PRO A 123 -5.92 45.60 21.62
CA PRO A 123 -5.13 46.83 21.77
C PRO A 123 -5.48 47.72 22.96
N ASP A 124 -6.68 47.60 23.50
CA ASP A 124 -7.18 48.39 24.66
C ASP A 124 -6.93 47.68 26.01
N PHE A 125 -6.18 46.57 26.03
CA PHE A 125 -5.85 45.85 27.25
C PHE A 125 -4.76 46.61 28.06
N SER A 126 -5.00 46.81 29.37
CA SER A 126 -4.01 47.36 30.31
C SER A 126 -3.86 46.42 31.51
N ILE A 127 -2.62 46.25 31.96
CA ILE A 127 -2.27 45.51 33.16
C ILE A 127 -2.74 46.21 34.47
N ASP A 128 -2.98 47.51 34.43
CA ASP A 128 -3.37 48.32 35.58
C ASP A 128 -4.77 48.02 36.09
N GLN A 129 -5.54 47.27 35.35
CA GLN A 129 -6.84 46.70 35.80
C GLN A 129 -6.68 45.74 36.99
N PHE A 130 -5.47 45.22 37.22
CA PHE A 130 -5.21 44.29 38.32
C PHE A 130 -4.40 44.96 39.41
N SER A 131 -4.96 44.98 40.65
CA SER A 131 -4.28 45.57 41.79
C SER A 131 -2.96 44.85 42.09
N GLU A 132 -1.96 45.54 42.64
CA GLU A 132 -0.65 44.98 42.99
C GLU A 132 -0.72 43.80 43.97
N ARG A 133 -1.77 43.73 44.78
CA ARG A 133 -2.02 42.63 45.72
C ARG A 133 -2.36 41.31 45.00
N LYS A 134 -2.79 41.38 43.73
CA LYS A 134 -3.19 40.21 42.94
C LYS A 134 -2.03 39.71 42.05
N LYS A 135 -0.90 39.38 42.64
CA LYS A 135 0.35 39.04 41.95
C LYS A 135 0.18 38.05 40.81
N LYS A 136 -0.53 36.94 41.02
CA LYS A 136 -0.74 35.89 39.98
C LYS A 136 -1.59 36.36 38.79
N GLN A 137 -2.51 37.26 38.97
CA GLN A 137 -3.30 37.86 37.87
C GLN A 137 -2.45 38.82 37.05
N ARG A 138 -1.61 39.65 37.70
CA ARG A 138 -0.67 40.54 37.01
C ARG A 138 0.38 39.73 36.23
N GLU A 139 0.93 38.69 36.82
CA GLU A 139 1.87 37.79 36.16
C GLU A 139 1.29 37.18 34.88
N LEU A 140 0.05 36.69 34.93
CA LEU A 140 -0.64 36.16 33.75
C LEU A 140 -0.95 37.27 32.73
N ALA A 141 -1.40 38.44 33.18
CA ALA A 141 -1.69 39.59 32.32
C ALA A 141 -0.44 40.07 31.58
N GLN A 142 0.69 40.15 32.29
CA GLN A 142 1.97 40.50 31.70
C GLN A 142 2.44 39.47 30.67
N TYR A 143 2.36 38.19 31.00
CA TYR A 143 2.69 37.13 30.06
C TYR A 143 1.82 37.21 28.79
N LEU A 144 0.51 37.44 28.92
CA LEU A 144 -0.39 37.60 27.79
C LEU A 144 -0.05 38.79 26.90
N LEU A 145 0.37 39.92 27.52
CA LEU A 145 0.84 41.12 26.80
C LEU A 145 2.10 40.82 25.98
N GLU A 146 3.05 40.07 26.54
CA GLU A 146 4.31 39.71 25.87
C GLU A 146 4.10 38.80 24.66
N VAL A 147 3.16 37.84 24.76
CA VAL A 147 2.93 36.84 23.72
C VAL A 147 1.72 37.12 22.81
N GLY A 148 0.96 38.17 23.07
CA GLY A 148 -0.24 38.56 22.31
C GLY A 148 -1.48 37.68 22.53
N GLY A 149 -1.32 36.52 23.18
CA GLY A 149 -2.38 35.57 23.50
C GLY A 149 -1.85 34.15 23.73
N ALA A 150 -2.62 33.36 24.50
CA ALA A 150 -2.23 31.97 24.80
C ALA A 150 -3.44 31.05 25.01
N SER A 151 -3.28 29.75 24.72
CA SER A 151 -4.32 28.80 25.00
C SER A 151 -4.48 28.52 26.50
N LYS A 152 -5.71 28.21 26.93
CA LYS A 152 -5.97 27.84 28.33
C LYS A 152 -5.15 26.61 28.74
N ALA A 153 -4.89 25.68 27.84
CA ALA A 153 -4.07 24.48 28.07
C ALA A 153 -2.61 24.87 28.37
N LEU A 154 -2.02 25.77 27.57
CA LEU A 154 -0.67 26.29 27.78
C LEU A 154 -0.54 27.03 29.07
N LEU A 155 -1.53 27.86 29.41
CA LEU A 155 -1.53 28.60 30.66
C LEU A 155 -1.59 27.71 31.91
N LEU A 156 -2.38 26.62 31.85
CA LEU A 156 -2.40 25.58 32.88
C LEU A 156 -1.06 24.85 33.00
N ALA A 157 -0.43 24.50 31.87
CA ALA A 157 0.88 23.85 31.85
C ALA A 157 1.99 24.77 32.44
N LYS A 158 1.87 26.09 32.28
CA LYS A 158 2.75 27.10 32.92
C LYS A 158 2.46 27.35 34.42
N GLY A 159 1.51 26.61 34.98
CA GLY A 159 1.22 26.67 36.43
C GLY A 159 0.18 27.73 36.87
N PHE A 160 -0.49 28.37 35.92
CA PHE A 160 -1.59 29.28 36.29
C PHE A 160 -2.85 28.44 36.63
N SER A 161 -3.49 28.78 37.78
CA SER A 161 -4.70 28.06 38.18
C SER A 161 -5.91 28.40 37.29
N ARG A 162 -6.86 27.47 37.16
CA ARG A 162 -8.12 27.71 36.42
C ARG A 162 -8.86 28.94 36.88
N MET A 163 -8.78 29.27 38.19
CA MET A 163 -9.43 30.44 38.77
C MET A 163 -8.76 31.72 38.31
N VAL A 164 -7.44 31.80 38.28
CA VAL A 164 -6.68 32.96 37.78
C VAL A 164 -6.95 33.20 36.30
N ILE A 165 -6.92 32.14 35.48
CA ILE A 165 -7.23 32.21 34.04
C ILE A 165 -8.66 32.72 33.82
N LYS A 166 -9.65 32.21 34.56
CA LYS A 166 -11.05 32.67 34.49
C LYS A 166 -11.23 34.13 34.94
N GLN A 167 -10.42 34.61 35.86
CA GLN A 167 -10.49 36.01 36.33
C GLN A 167 -9.87 36.96 35.31
N VAL A 168 -8.72 36.60 34.73
CA VAL A 168 -8.05 37.42 33.70
C VAL A 168 -8.83 37.41 32.40
N SER A 169 -9.49 36.29 32.03
CA SER A 169 -10.30 36.22 30.83
C SER A 169 -11.55 37.15 30.84
N LYS A 170 -11.93 37.68 31.97
CA LYS A 170 -13.03 38.67 32.12
C LYS A 170 -12.55 40.13 32.10
N ALA A 171 -11.26 40.35 32.00
CA ALA A 171 -10.71 41.70 31.97
C ALA A 171 -11.06 42.41 30.64
N LYS A 172 -11.21 43.72 30.69
CA LYS A 172 -11.41 44.53 29.49
C LYS A 172 -10.20 44.41 28.58
N GLY A 173 -10.42 44.19 27.29
CA GLY A 173 -9.34 43.98 26.32
C GLY A 173 -8.77 42.54 26.28
N ILE A 174 -9.41 41.57 26.93
CA ILE A 174 -9.16 40.15 26.72
C ILE A 174 -10.38 39.52 26.04
N THR A 175 -10.16 38.90 24.91
CA THR A 175 -11.20 38.14 24.16
C THR A 175 -10.91 36.65 24.26
N ILE A 176 -11.96 35.86 24.45
CA ILE A 176 -11.85 34.41 24.37
C ILE A 176 -12.18 33.99 22.93
N GLU A 177 -11.19 33.52 22.20
CA GLU A 177 -11.35 32.95 20.88
C GLU A 177 -11.30 31.45 20.98
N SER A 178 -12.21 30.80 20.27
CA SER A 178 -12.16 29.35 20.08
C SER A 178 -11.29 29.06 18.85
N ARG A 179 -10.02 28.74 19.10
CA ARG A 179 -9.05 28.37 18.07
C ARG A 179 -8.91 26.86 18.03
N PHE A 180 -8.64 26.33 16.87
CA PHE A 180 -8.31 24.92 16.75
C PHE A 180 -6.97 24.66 17.44
N LYS A 181 -6.84 23.50 18.07
CA LYS A 181 -5.62 23.11 18.77
C LYS A 181 -4.50 22.94 17.74
N ALA A 182 -3.72 24.01 17.53
CA ALA A 182 -2.54 23.97 16.70
C ALA A 182 -1.39 23.33 17.48
N THR A 183 -0.81 22.28 16.92
CA THR A 183 0.50 21.77 17.35
C THR A 183 1.55 22.47 16.46
N LYS A 184 1.98 23.67 16.80
CA LYS A 184 3.14 24.27 16.12
C LYS A 184 4.37 24.11 17.00
N THR A 185 5.32 23.32 16.55
CA THR A 185 6.72 23.44 16.92
C THR A 185 7.45 24.28 15.87
N THR A 186 8.33 25.14 16.31
CA THR A 186 9.06 26.08 15.44
C THR A 186 10.04 25.33 14.53
N PHE A 187 9.82 25.40 13.24
CA PHE A 187 10.40 24.62 12.16
C PHE A 187 11.85 24.94 11.80
N THR A 188 12.38 26.04 12.30
CA THR A 188 13.61 26.65 11.77
C THR A 188 14.93 25.99 12.22
N GLU A 189 14.93 25.17 13.27
CA GLU A 189 16.16 24.58 13.81
C GLU A 189 16.38 23.09 13.48
N LEU A 190 15.33 22.34 13.14
CA LEU A 190 15.40 20.88 12.90
C LEU A 190 15.81 20.47 11.47
N LEU A 191 15.71 21.40 10.50
CA LEU A 191 15.96 21.12 9.08
C LEU A 191 17.44 20.91 8.70
N THR A 192 18.39 21.05 9.62
CA THR A 192 19.75 21.41 9.21
C THR A 192 20.73 20.25 9.07
N GLU A 193 20.63 19.16 9.81
CA GLU A 193 21.70 18.14 9.76
C GLU A 193 21.44 16.99 8.77
N GLU A 194 20.28 16.33 8.82
CA GLU A 194 20.03 15.16 7.95
C GLU A 194 19.75 15.51 6.49
N VAL A 195 19.05 16.63 6.22
CA VAL A 195 18.78 17.08 4.83
C VAL A 195 20.05 17.54 4.15
N ASN A 196 21.01 18.11 4.91
CA ASN A 196 22.26 18.67 4.39
C ASN A 196 23.41 17.67 4.29
N ILE A 197 23.20 16.38 4.58
CA ILE A 197 24.20 15.35 4.32
C ILE A 197 24.62 15.43 2.84
N PRO A 198 25.91 15.61 2.50
CA PRO A 198 26.33 15.71 1.13
C PRO A 198 25.93 14.47 0.32
N LEU A 199 25.32 14.69 -0.83
CA LEU A 199 25.04 13.59 -1.77
C LEU A 199 26.36 13.13 -2.40
N THR A 200 26.47 11.83 -2.62
CA THR A 200 27.53 11.30 -3.49
C THR A 200 27.33 11.81 -4.92
N GLN A 201 28.37 11.73 -5.75
CA GLN A 201 28.27 12.15 -7.15
C GLN A 201 27.13 11.41 -7.89
N ALA A 202 26.99 10.10 -7.66
CA ALA A 202 25.92 9.30 -8.25
C ALA A 202 24.53 9.74 -7.76
N GLN A 203 24.38 10.01 -6.47
CA GLN A 203 23.13 10.52 -5.92
C GLN A 203 22.78 11.91 -6.43
N GLN A 204 23.79 12.78 -6.60
CA GLN A 204 23.59 14.12 -7.15
C GLN A 204 23.08 14.05 -8.59
N ALA A 205 23.69 13.21 -9.44
CA ALA A 205 23.27 13.01 -10.83
C ALA A 205 21.83 12.50 -10.96
N VAL A 206 21.39 11.66 -10.00
CA VAL A 206 20.01 11.16 -9.92
C VAL A 206 19.06 12.22 -9.38
N TYR A 207 19.50 13.09 -8.47
CA TYR A 207 18.66 14.12 -7.86
C TYR A 207 18.38 15.30 -8.79
N GLU A 208 19.34 15.69 -9.65
CA GLU A 208 19.23 16.84 -10.56
C GLU A 208 17.98 16.80 -11.44
N PRO A 209 17.67 15.71 -12.19
CA PRO A 209 16.46 15.65 -13.00
C PRO A 209 15.15 15.78 -12.19
N ILE A 210 15.14 15.25 -10.96
CA ILE A 210 14.00 15.38 -10.05
C ILE A 210 13.83 16.84 -9.64
N GLN A 211 14.94 17.49 -9.27
CA GLN A 211 14.95 18.90 -8.88
C GLN A 211 14.54 19.82 -10.03
N GLU A 212 14.96 19.53 -11.25
CA GLU A 212 14.55 20.26 -12.44
C GLU A 212 13.03 20.17 -12.66
N ALA A 213 12.46 18.96 -12.62
CA ALA A 213 11.02 18.75 -12.74
C ALA A 213 10.21 19.49 -11.66
N MET A 214 10.73 19.53 -10.42
CA MET A 214 10.11 20.29 -9.32
C MET A 214 10.16 21.80 -9.58
N ASN A 215 11.25 22.32 -10.15
CA ASN A 215 11.41 23.74 -10.43
C ASN A 215 10.59 24.21 -11.63
N SER A 216 10.48 23.36 -12.66
CA SER A 216 9.70 23.66 -13.88
C SER A 216 8.20 23.40 -13.70
N HIS A 217 7.78 22.80 -12.59
CA HIS A 217 6.40 22.36 -12.35
C HIS A 217 5.90 21.43 -13.46
N GLU A 218 6.71 20.45 -13.81
CA GLU A 218 6.37 19.46 -14.82
C GLU A 218 6.06 18.11 -14.18
N HIS A 219 4.99 17.47 -14.65
CA HIS A 219 4.78 16.08 -14.35
C HIS A 219 5.82 15.22 -15.06
N LYS A 220 6.63 14.51 -14.28
CA LYS A 220 7.54 13.46 -14.76
C LYS A 220 7.48 12.28 -13.81
N THR A 221 7.39 11.10 -14.37
CA THR A 221 7.50 9.86 -13.58
C THR A 221 8.93 9.36 -13.63
N PHE A 222 9.56 9.28 -12.46
CA PHE A 222 10.90 8.75 -12.28
C PHE A 222 10.84 7.34 -11.68
N LEU A 223 11.48 6.38 -12.35
CA LEU A 223 11.73 5.06 -11.77
C LEU A 223 13.14 5.06 -11.16
N LEU A 224 13.22 5.15 -9.84
CA LEU A 224 14.48 5.14 -9.09
C LEU A 224 14.86 3.69 -8.75
N HIS A 225 15.65 3.06 -9.61
CA HIS A 225 16.21 1.73 -9.43
C HIS A 225 17.53 1.84 -8.64
N GLY A 226 17.48 1.55 -7.36
CA GLY A 226 18.67 1.65 -6.51
C GLY A 226 18.79 0.44 -5.60
N VAL A 227 19.97 -0.19 -5.58
CA VAL A 227 20.24 -1.35 -4.71
C VAL A 227 19.95 -1.04 -3.24
N THR A 228 19.71 -2.07 -2.44
CA THR A 228 19.49 -1.91 -0.99
C THR A 228 20.72 -1.27 -0.35
N GLY A 229 20.53 -0.12 0.35
CA GLY A 229 21.64 0.65 0.94
C GLY A 229 22.28 1.67 -0.01
N SER A 230 21.69 1.96 -1.16
CA SER A 230 22.16 3.03 -2.08
C SER A 230 21.77 4.45 -1.65
N GLY A 231 20.97 4.59 -0.57
CA GLY A 231 20.60 5.89 -0.02
C GLY A 231 19.38 6.54 -0.66
N LYS A 232 18.47 5.78 -1.26
CA LYS A 232 17.19 6.29 -1.79
C LYS A 232 16.45 7.21 -0.81
N THR A 233 16.39 6.83 0.47
CA THR A 233 15.73 7.62 1.51
C THR A 233 16.30 9.03 1.64
N GLN A 234 17.63 9.22 1.46
CA GLN A 234 18.26 10.53 1.48
C GLN A 234 17.75 11.43 0.35
N LEU A 235 17.53 10.86 -0.83
CA LEU A 235 16.97 11.58 -1.97
C LEU A 235 15.51 11.99 -1.68
N TYR A 236 14.72 11.11 -1.06
CA TYR A 236 13.34 11.42 -0.66
C TYR A 236 13.29 12.57 0.34
N LEU A 237 14.14 12.54 1.38
CA LEU A 237 14.22 13.63 2.38
C LEU A 237 14.57 14.96 1.71
N ARG A 238 15.57 14.96 0.81
CA ARG A 238 16.00 16.16 0.11
C ARG A 238 14.93 16.70 -0.85
N ALA A 239 14.27 15.83 -1.62
CA ALA A 239 13.18 16.21 -2.49
C ALA A 239 11.97 16.75 -1.69
N THR A 240 11.67 16.14 -0.54
CA THR A 240 10.61 16.60 0.36
C THR A 240 10.93 17.98 0.92
N ALA A 241 12.16 18.22 1.40
CA ALA A 241 12.58 19.53 1.89
C ALA A 241 12.46 20.61 0.80
N LYS A 242 12.84 20.28 -0.43
CA LYS A 242 12.66 21.19 -1.58
C LYS A 242 11.18 21.46 -1.85
N CYS A 243 10.32 20.41 -1.80
CA CYS A 243 8.88 20.55 -1.99
C CYS A 243 8.27 21.54 -1.00
N ILE A 244 8.58 21.38 0.31
CA ILE A 244 8.08 22.27 1.37
C ILE A 244 8.60 23.68 1.19
N SER A 245 9.86 23.86 0.77
CA SER A 245 10.44 25.19 0.53
C SER A 245 9.71 25.96 -0.57
N GLN A 246 8.90 25.28 -1.38
CA GLN A 246 8.04 25.84 -2.43
C GLN A 246 6.57 26.01 -1.96
N ASP A 247 6.29 25.85 -0.67
CA ASP A 247 4.93 25.87 -0.08
C ASP A 247 3.98 24.83 -0.71
N LYS A 248 4.53 23.63 -1.02
CA LYS A 248 3.81 22.51 -1.61
C LYS A 248 3.79 21.30 -0.69
N THR A 249 2.83 20.41 -0.91
CA THR A 249 2.64 19.19 -0.11
C THR A 249 3.36 18.00 -0.75
N ALA A 250 4.05 17.22 0.06
CA ALA A 250 4.67 15.96 -0.35
C ALA A 250 3.86 14.75 0.17
N ILE A 251 3.62 13.77 -0.68
CA ILE A 251 3.01 12.48 -0.32
C ILE A 251 4.06 11.39 -0.43
N ILE A 252 4.31 10.68 0.67
CA ILE A 252 5.28 9.60 0.74
C ILE A 252 4.53 8.29 1.06
N LEU A 253 4.41 7.43 0.07
CA LEU A 253 3.80 6.11 0.25
C LEU A 253 4.87 5.10 0.61
N VAL A 254 4.60 4.33 1.66
CA VAL A 254 5.45 3.24 2.12
C VAL A 254 4.62 1.97 2.30
N PRO A 255 5.19 0.77 2.11
CA PRO A 255 4.46 -0.48 2.36
C PRO A 255 3.91 -0.55 3.80
N GLU A 256 2.72 -1.14 3.98
CA GLU A 256 2.02 -1.13 5.27
C GLU A 256 2.85 -1.73 6.42
N ILE A 257 3.71 -2.69 6.11
CA ILE A 257 4.59 -3.37 7.06
C ILE A 257 5.70 -2.44 7.56
N ILE A 258 6.12 -1.47 6.74
CA ILE A 258 7.23 -0.54 7.01
C ILE A 258 6.78 0.70 7.81
N LEU A 259 5.47 0.94 7.95
CA LEU A 259 4.92 2.11 8.67
C LEU A 259 5.34 2.24 10.15
N THR A 260 5.96 1.22 10.72
CA THR A 260 6.52 1.28 12.08
C THR A 260 8.01 1.56 12.09
N ASP A 261 8.64 1.75 10.93
CA ASP A 261 10.06 1.65 10.71
C ASP A 261 10.79 2.97 10.44
N GLN A 262 12.07 2.76 10.21
CA GLN A 262 13.17 3.70 10.08
C GLN A 262 12.87 4.90 9.18
N ILE A 263 12.14 4.70 8.07
CA ILE A 263 11.82 5.79 7.14
C ILE A 263 10.84 6.81 7.76
N VAL A 264 9.76 6.32 8.40
CA VAL A 264 8.77 7.21 9.06
C VAL A 264 9.43 7.95 10.21
N ARG A 265 10.25 7.23 11.00
CA ARG A 265 10.98 7.83 12.12
C ARG A 265 11.93 8.92 11.63
N ARG A 266 12.73 8.66 10.57
CA ARG A 266 13.64 9.66 9.99
C ARG A 266 12.89 10.90 9.50
N PHE A 267 11.76 10.73 8.84
CA PHE A 267 10.93 11.88 8.40
C PHE A 267 10.38 12.68 9.59
N VAL A 268 9.89 12.00 10.63
CA VAL A 268 9.37 12.66 11.84
C VAL A 268 10.50 13.37 12.61
N GLU A 269 11.69 12.75 12.72
CA GLU A 269 12.86 13.37 13.34
C GLU A 269 13.38 14.57 12.55
N THR A 270 13.31 14.48 11.19
CA THR A 270 13.79 15.56 10.31
C THR A 270 12.81 16.73 10.20
N PHE A 271 11.51 16.44 10.10
CA PHE A 271 10.51 17.45 9.75
C PHE A 271 9.50 17.77 10.88
N GLY A 272 9.57 17.05 11.99
CA GLY A 272 8.74 17.30 13.16
C GLY A 272 7.24 17.31 12.88
N ASP A 273 6.56 18.38 13.31
CA ASP A 273 5.10 18.53 13.21
C ASP A 273 4.58 18.75 11.78
N GLU A 274 5.45 18.99 10.79
CA GLU A 274 5.02 19.04 9.39
C GLU A 274 4.57 17.68 8.86
N VAL A 275 4.95 16.58 9.56
CA VAL A 275 4.64 15.23 9.17
C VAL A 275 3.32 14.78 9.74
N VAL A 276 2.45 14.30 8.86
CA VAL A 276 1.21 13.61 9.21
C VAL A 276 1.33 12.16 8.77
N VAL A 277 1.17 11.23 9.72
CA VAL A 277 1.30 9.79 9.43
C VAL A 277 -0.08 9.15 9.32
N PHE A 278 -0.34 8.43 8.20
CA PHE A 278 -1.56 7.68 7.96
C PHE A 278 -1.30 6.17 7.96
N HIS A 279 -1.94 5.46 8.88
CA HIS A 279 -1.90 3.99 8.94
C HIS A 279 -3.22 3.41 9.46
N SER A 280 -3.42 2.12 9.22
CA SER A 280 -4.65 1.40 9.59
C SER A 280 -4.99 1.41 11.09
N LYS A 281 -3.99 1.66 11.96
CA LYS A 281 -4.11 1.63 13.43
C LYS A 281 -4.48 2.97 14.07
N LEU A 282 -4.56 4.06 13.30
CA LEU A 282 -5.04 5.34 13.82
C LEU A 282 -6.48 5.21 14.31
N THR A 283 -6.76 5.75 15.49
CA THR A 283 -8.14 5.93 15.94
C THR A 283 -8.88 6.86 14.98
N VAL A 284 -10.20 6.76 14.93
CA VAL A 284 -11.03 7.65 14.10
C VAL A 284 -10.73 9.13 14.41
N GLN A 285 -10.53 9.46 15.68
CA GLN A 285 -10.21 10.82 16.10
C GLN A 285 -8.84 11.29 15.61
N GLN A 286 -7.79 10.46 15.73
CA GLN A 286 -6.46 10.78 15.22
C GLN A 286 -6.46 10.98 13.70
N ARG A 287 -7.18 10.11 12.98
CA ARG A 287 -7.32 10.20 11.53
C ARG A 287 -8.03 11.49 11.12
N ASN A 288 -9.11 11.86 11.81
CA ASN A 288 -9.81 13.12 11.58
C ASN A 288 -8.91 14.34 11.87
N ASN A 289 -8.17 14.32 12.98
CA ASN A 289 -7.24 15.40 13.31
C ASN A 289 -6.16 15.58 12.22
N ASN A 290 -5.58 14.47 11.75
CA ASN A 290 -4.59 14.49 10.69
C ASN A 290 -5.18 15.04 9.38
N TRP A 291 -6.41 14.63 9.05
CA TRP A 291 -7.13 15.11 7.88
C TRP A 291 -7.38 16.64 7.91
N GLU A 292 -7.82 17.14 9.06
CA GLU A 292 -8.06 18.57 9.26
C GLU A 292 -6.76 19.41 9.23
N ARG A 293 -5.67 18.87 9.77
CA ARG A 293 -4.36 19.53 9.67
C ARG A 293 -3.94 19.77 8.22
N LEU A 294 -4.14 18.77 7.36
CA LEU A 294 -3.83 18.89 5.93
C LEU A 294 -4.75 19.90 5.23
N ARG A 295 -6.06 19.85 5.46
CA ARG A 295 -7.02 20.78 4.87
C ARG A 295 -6.75 22.23 5.24
N ARG A 296 -6.18 22.46 6.42
CA ARG A 296 -5.81 23.81 6.93
C ARG A 296 -4.41 24.24 6.54
N LYS A 297 -3.67 23.40 5.86
CA LYS A 297 -2.25 23.61 5.54
C LYS A 297 -1.39 23.80 6.81
N ASP A 298 -1.77 23.16 7.93
CA ASP A 298 -0.98 23.11 9.16
C ASP A 298 0.14 22.05 9.07
N SER A 299 0.16 21.23 8.01
CA SER A 299 1.16 20.20 7.73
C SER A 299 1.26 19.97 6.23
N HIS A 300 2.47 19.75 5.74
CA HIS A 300 2.78 19.64 4.30
C HIS A 300 3.39 18.29 3.91
N ILE A 301 3.60 17.36 4.86
CA ILE A 301 4.15 16.05 4.57
C ILE A 301 3.18 14.96 5.01
N ILE A 302 2.82 14.12 4.08
CA ILE A 302 1.94 12.98 4.29
C ILE A 302 2.76 11.72 4.13
N ILE A 303 2.89 10.91 5.19
CA ILE A 303 3.50 9.60 5.11
C ILE A 303 2.45 8.55 5.46
N GLY A 304 2.36 7.52 4.66
CA GLY A 304 1.44 6.46 4.97
C GLY A 304 1.48 5.27 4.03
N ALA A 305 0.64 4.29 4.37
CA ALA A 305 0.40 3.17 3.50
C ALA A 305 -0.46 3.58 2.30
N ARG A 306 -0.80 2.59 1.49
CA ARG A 306 -1.65 2.70 0.31
C ARG A 306 -2.75 3.78 0.39
N SER A 307 -3.52 3.84 1.47
CA SER A 307 -4.63 4.80 1.62
C SER A 307 -4.20 6.26 1.78
N ALA A 308 -2.95 6.54 2.08
CA ALA A 308 -2.44 7.90 2.21
C ALA A 308 -2.44 8.65 0.86
N VAL A 309 -2.48 7.93 -0.25
CA VAL A 309 -2.61 8.52 -1.59
C VAL A 309 -3.90 9.32 -1.77
N PHE A 310 -4.93 9.10 -0.95
CA PHE A 310 -6.21 9.84 -0.96
C PHE A 310 -6.28 10.99 0.04
N ALA A 311 -5.18 11.34 0.67
CA ALA A 311 -5.16 12.47 1.60
C ALA A 311 -5.57 13.79 0.91
N PRO A 312 -6.26 14.71 1.62
CA PRO A 312 -6.83 15.93 1.06
C PRO A 312 -5.78 17.02 0.86
N ALA A 313 -4.78 16.76 0.07
CA ALA A 313 -3.74 17.73 -0.29
C ALA A 313 -4.16 18.51 -1.53
N GLU A 314 -4.18 19.84 -1.45
CA GLU A 314 -4.61 20.71 -2.54
C GLU A 314 -3.47 21.16 -3.45
N ASN A 315 -2.25 21.21 -2.94
CA ASN A 315 -1.08 21.72 -3.66
C ASN A 315 0.06 20.69 -3.58
N ILE A 316 -0.10 19.56 -4.29
CA ILE A 316 0.91 18.51 -4.28
C ILE A 316 2.09 18.93 -5.16
N GLY A 317 3.31 18.85 -4.61
CA GLY A 317 4.54 19.18 -5.33
C GLY A 317 5.47 17.99 -5.51
N LEU A 318 5.18 16.86 -4.82
CA LEU A 318 5.96 15.64 -4.89
C LEU A 318 5.15 14.44 -4.43
N ILE A 319 5.24 13.33 -5.17
CA ILE A 319 4.74 12.03 -4.69
C ILE A 319 5.88 11.02 -4.77
N VAL A 320 6.12 10.31 -3.67
CA VAL A 320 7.08 9.22 -3.59
C VAL A 320 6.36 7.93 -3.29
N VAL A 321 6.65 6.87 -4.03
CA VAL A 321 6.17 5.51 -3.77
C VAL A 321 7.40 4.65 -3.51
N ASP A 322 7.71 4.41 -2.26
CA ASP A 322 8.86 3.57 -1.88
C ASP A 322 8.50 2.10 -1.98
N GLU A 323 9.47 1.26 -2.40
CA GLU A 323 9.25 -0.16 -2.71
C GLU A 323 8.02 -0.36 -3.62
N GLU A 324 7.96 0.34 -4.76
CA GLU A 324 6.78 0.47 -5.65
C GLU A 324 6.25 -0.87 -6.17
N HIS A 325 7.10 -1.92 -6.16
CA HIS A 325 6.77 -3.30 -6.52
C HIS A 325 5.97 -4.02 -5.46
N ASP A 326 5.84 -3.45 -4.23
CA ASP A 326 5.20 -4.16 -3.12
C ASP A 326 3.71 -4.42 -3.37
N ALA A 327 3.30 -5.68 -3.23
CA ALA A 327 1.92 -6.10 -3.45
C ALA A 327 0.90 -5.42 -2.50
N SER A 328 1.34 -4.84 -1.37
CA SER A 328 0.45 -4.13 -0.45
C SER A 328 -0.14 -2.85 -1.03
N TYR A 329 0.41 -2.33 -2.12
CA TYR A 329 -0.15 -1.19 -2.85
C TYR A 329 -1.41 -1.54 -3.65
N LYS A 330 -1.65 -2.82 -3.93
CA LYS A 330 -2.93 -3.31 -4.48
C LYS A 330 -3.94 -3.53 -3.35
N GLN A 331 -5.11 -2.93 -3.47
CA GLN A 331 -6.27 -3.21 -2.60
C GLN A 331 -6.96 -4.46 -3.09
N GLU A 332 -7.10 -5.48 -2.24
CA GLU A 332 -7.75 -6.75 -2.59
C GLU A 332 -9.22 -6.80 -2.13
N ASP A 333 -9.59 -6.00 -1.12
CA ASP A 333 -10.93 -5.98 -0.53
C ASP A 333 -11.78 -4.83 -1.07
N MET A 334 -13.08 -5.05 -1.23
CA MET A 334 -14.11 -4.08 -1.61
C MET A 334 -13.77 -3.29 -2.90
N VAL A 335 -13.15 -2.13 -2.78
CA VAL A 335 -12.73 -1.26 -3.89
C VAL A 335 -11.29 -1.62 -4.28
N ARG A 336 -11.12 -2.30 -5.40
CA ARG A 336 -9.83 -2.87 -5.82
C ARG A 336 -9.07 -1.92 -6.73
N TYR A 337 -8.12 -1.19 -6.19
CA TYR A 337 -7.26 -0.26 -6.91
C TYR A 337 -5.78 -0.51 -6.61
N HIS A 338 -4.89 0.05 -7.40
CA HIS A 338 -3.45 0.07 -7.14
C HIS A 338 -3.00 1.51 -6.82
N ALA A 339 -2.43 1.74 -5.63
CA ALA A 339 -2.06 3.08 -5.18
C ALA A 339 -1.01 3.75 -6.06
N ARG A 340 -0.13 2.98 -6.73
CA ARG A 340 0.83 3.51 -7.71
C ARG A 340 0.13 4.24 -8.86
N ASN A 341 -0.94 3.66 -9.43
CA ASN A 341 -1.68 4.30 -10.51
C ASN A 341 -2.34 5.60 -10.04
N VAL A 342 -2.93 5.58 -8.83
CA VAL A 342 -3.52 6.79 -8.22
C VAL A 342 -2.46 7.87 -7.99
N ALA A 343 -1.26 7.48 -7.52
CA ALA A 343 -0.14 8.41 -7.34
C ALA A 343 0.27 9.07 -8.67
N LEU A 344 0.32 8.30 -9.76
CA LEU A 344 0.63 8.81 -11.09
C LEU A 344 -0.44 9.79 -11.57
N TRP A 345 -1.72 9.45 -11.44
CA TRP A 345 -2.84 10.32 -11.85
C TRP A 345 -2.88 11.63 -11.05
N ARG A 346 -2.63 11.57 -9.74
CA ARG A 346 -2.54 12.77 -8.90
C ARG A 346 -1.31 13.61 -9.23
N GLY A 347 -0.17 12.96 -9.51
CA GLY A 347 1.05 13.65 -9.97
C GLY A 347 0.83 14.39 -11.28
N GLU A 348 0.13 13.77 -12.23
CA GLU A 348 -0.29 14.39 -13.49
C GLU A 348 -1.21 15.59 -13.26
N ALA A 349 -2.25 15.42 -12.43
CA ALA A 349 -3.23 16.47 -12.14
C ALA A 349 -2.65 17.70 -11.41
N HIS A 350 -1.52 17.54 -10.72
CA HIS A 350 -0.82 18.60 -10.00
C HIS A 350 0.48 19.09 -10.68
N ASP A 351 0.76 18.63 -11.90
CA ASP A 351 1.99 18.95 -12.64
C ASP A 351 3.24 18.78 -11.77
N CYS A 352 3.34 17.63 -11.07
CA CYS A 352 4.43 17.39 -10.16
C CYS A 352 5.12 16.03 -10.41
N PRO A 353 6.43 15.91 -10.05
CA PRO A 353 7.15 14.67 -10.18
C PRO A 353 6.62 13.56 -9.27
N VAL A 354 6.61 12.33 -9.81
CA VAL A 354 6.34 11.10 -9.08
C VAL A 354 7.58 10.23 -9.10
N ILE A 355 8.07 9.85 -7.91
CA ILE A 355 9.24 8.98 -7.75
C ILE A 355 8.76 7.58 -7.34
N LEU A 356 8.99 6.61 -8.22
CA LEU A 356 8.76 5.18 -7.95
C LEU A 356 10.10 4.57 -7.56
N GLY A 357 10.31 4.31 -6.27
CA GLY A 357 11.59 3.82 -5.76
C GLY A 357 11.56 2.32 -5.47
N SER A 358 12.58 1.59 -5.93
CA SER A 358 12.72 0.16 -5.66
C SER A 358 14.16 -0.33 -5.85
N ALA A 359 14.50 -1.41 -5.14
CA ALA A 359 15.71 -2.19 -5.42
C ALA A 359 15.43 -3.28 -6.49
N THR A 360 14.19 -3.69 -6.60
CA THR A 360 13.67 -4.69 -7.54
C THR A 360 12.38 -4.15 -8.16
N PRO A 361 12.46 -3.21 -9.12
CA PRO A 361 11.28 -2.60 -9.71
C PRO A 361 10.27 -3.61 -10.25
N ALA A 362 8.99 -3.29 -10.22
CA ALA A 362 7.99 -4.11 -10.89
C ALA A 362 8.30 -4.22 -12.39
N ILE A 363 8.16 -5.41 -12.94
CA ILE A 363 8.45 -5.68 -14.38
C ILE A 363 7.70 -4.70 -15.28
N THR A 364 6.44 -4.39 -14.95
CA THR A 364 5.63 -3.41 -15.70
C THR A 364 6.18 -1.99 -15.62
N SER A 365 6.67 -1.56 -14.45
CA SER A 365 7.29 -0.23 -14.28
C SER A 365 8.62 -0.13 -15.00
N TYR A 366 9.44 -1.17 -14.92
CA TYR A 366 10.74 -1.19 -15.60
C TYR A 366 10.57 -1.25 -17.13
N TYR A 367 9.58 -2.01 -17.62
CA TYR A 367 9.23 -2.01 -19.05
C TYR A 367 8.87 -0.61 -19.53
N LYS A 368 8.00 0.11 -18.83
CA LYS A 368 7.63 1.49 -19.14
C LYS A 368 8.83 2.44 -19.15
N ALA A 369 9.75 2.26 -18.20
CA ALA A 369 10.99 3.02 -18.17
C ALA A 369 11.89 2.72 -19.39
N LYS A 370 11.97 1.45 -19.82
CA LYS A 370 12.72 1.07 -21.04
C LYS A 370 12.05 1.56 -22.34
N GLN A 371 10.73 1.77 -22.34
CA GLN A 371 10.01 2.39 -23.46
C GLN A 371 10.09 3.92 -23.46
N GLY A 372 10.66 4.54 -22.43
CA GLY A 372 10.77 5.99 -22.28
C GLY A 372 9.52 6.68 -21.73
N GLU A 373 8.49 5.91 -21.29
CA GLU A 373 7.33 6.47 -20.59
C GLU A 373 7.69 6.97 -19.19
N TYR A 374 8.66 6.32 -18.52
CA TYR A 374 9.23 6.74 -17.25
C TYR A 374 10.70 7.07 -17.40
N HIS A 375 11.20 8.03 -16.63
CA HIS A 375 12.62 8.35 -16.59
C HIS A 375 13.35 7.38 -15.64
N LEU A 376 14.22 6.52 -16.19
CA LEU A 376 15.01 5.59 -15.39
C LEU A 376 16.18 6.31 -14.73
N LEU A 377 16.24 6.22 -13.40
CA LEU A 377 17.33 6.72 -12.56
C LEU A 377 17.96 5.54 -11.83
N GLU A 378 19.29 5.38 -11.93
CA GLU A 378 19.96 4.19 -11.43
C GLU A 378 20.99 4.50 -10.34
N LEU A 379 20.93 3.77 -9.22
CA LEU A 379 21.90 3.78 -8.13
C LEU A 379 22.43 2.34 -7.91
N PRO A 380 23.39 1.90 -8.73
CA PRO A 380 23.81 0.50 -8.76
C PRO A 380 24.72 0.11 -7.58
N HIS A 381 25.23 1.07 -6.78
CA HIS A 381 26.18 0.81 -5.71
C HIS A 381 25.64 1.19 -4.33
N ARG A 382 26.09 0.49 -3.29
CA ARG A 382 25.88 0.87 -1.89
C ARG A 382 26.74 2.10 -1.53
N ILE A 383 26.27 2.96 -0.62
CA ILE A 383 26.96 4.21 -0.22
C ILE A 383 28.41 3.95 0.23
N PHE A 384 28.66 2.88 0.96
CA PHE A 384 29.98 2.55 1.53
C PHE A 384 30.76 1.51 0.72
N GLU A 385 30.43 1.27 -0.55
CA GLU A 385 31.05 0.29 -1.44
C GLU A 385 31.16 -1.15 -0.86
N GLN A 386 30.33 -1.46 0.14
CA GLN A 386 30.32 -2.78 0.75
C GLN A 386 29.86 -3.83 -0.25
N PRO A 387 30.57 -4.98 -0.34
CA PRO A 387 30.18 -6.04 -1.25
C PRO A 387 28.83 -6.63 -0.87
N MET A 388 28.07 -7.04 -1.90
CA MET A 388 26.84 -7.79 -1.68
C MET A 388 27.16 -9.13 -0.99
N PRO A 389 26.25 -9.67 -0.16
CA PRO A 389 26.47 -10.91 0.56
C PRO A 389 26.69 -12.09 -0.39
N LYS A 390 27.54 -13.04 0.03
CA LYS A 390 27.78 -14.27 -0.72
C LYS A 390 26.55 -15.20 -0.62
N VAL A 391 25.90 -15.46 -1.74
CA VAL A 391 24.73 -16.34 -1.81
C VAL A 391 25.12 -17.74 -2.28
N THR A 392 24.70 -18.76 -1.53
CA THR A 392 24.83 -20.16 -1.87
C THR A 392 23.47 -20.77 -2.09
N ILE A 393 23.22 -21.35 -3.28
CA ILE A 393 22.01 -22.11 -3.58
C ILE A 393 22.30 -23.59 -3.25
N VAL A 394 21.35 -24.22 -2.55
CA VAL A 394 21.42 -25.65 -2.18
C VAL A 394 20.27 -26.40 -2.83
N ASP A 395 20.59 -27.45 -3.58
CA ASP A 395 19.60 -28.36 -4.11
C ASP A 395 19.19 -29.36 -3.02
N MET A 396 17.95 -29.23 -2.54
CA MET A 396 17.40 -30.13 -1.52
C MET A 396 17.20 -31.57 -2.01
N LYS A 397 17.20 -31.82 -3.33
CA LYS A 397 17.15 -33.16 -3.90
C LYS A 397 18.47 -33.88 -3.65
N GLU A 398 19.59 -33.19 -3.86
CA GLU A 398 20.92 -33.74 -3.59
C GLU A 398 21.11 -34.03 -2.09
N GLU A 399 20.63 -33.17 -1.21
CA GLU A 399 20.63 -33.41 0.24
C GLU A 399 19.91 -34.72 0.60
N ILE A 400 18.74 -34.95 0.00
CA ILE A 400 17.95 -36.19 0.20
C ILE A 400 18.69 -37.41 -0.35
N LEU A 401 19.30 -37.31 -1.52
CA LEU A 401 20.10 -38.39 -2.12
C LEU A 401 21.31 -38.80 -1.24
N HIS A 402 21.88 -37.81 -0.55
CA HIS A 402 22.96 -38.04 0.40
C HIS A 402 22.46 -38.43 1.81
N GLY A 403 21.17 -38.68 1.99
CA GLY A 403 20.57 -39.16 3.24
C GLY A 403 20.20 -38.07 4.24
N ASN A 404 20.31 -36.78 3.86
CA ASN A 404 19.85 -35.67 4.71
C ASN A 404 18.34 -35.42 4.49
N TYR A 405 17.52 -35.89 5.41
CA TYR A 405 16.06 -35.69 5.40
C TYR A 405 15.60 -34.54 6.31
N SER A 406 16.52 -33.79 6.89
CA SER A 406 16.24 -32.63 7.73
C SER A 406 15.61 -31.48 6.94
N VAL A 407 14.96 -30.57 7.65
CA VAL A 407 14.52 -29.28 7.07
C VAL A 407 15.73 -28.40 6.72
N PHE A 408 16.87 -28.65 7.38
CA PHE A 408 18.10 -27.90 7.17
C PHE A 408 19.08 -28.73 6.33
N SER A 409 19.55 -28.12 5.24
CA SER A 409 20.69 -28.65 4.49
C SER A 409 21.97 -28.59 5.33
N ASP A 410 22.96 -29.37 4.91
CA ASP A 410 24.27 -29.31 5.55
C ASP A 410 24.93 -27.92 5.50
N ALA A 411 24.75 -27.23 4.37
CA ALA A 411 25.23 -25.86 4.22
C ALA A 411 24.51 -24.88 5.17
N MET A 412 23.19 -25.02 5.36
CA MET A 412 22.41 -24.23 6.30
C MET A 412 22.84 -24.50 7.73
N SER A 413 22.99 -25.77 8.10
CA SER A 413 23.41 -26.18 9.43
C SER A 413 24.79 -25.62 9.78
N ARG A 414 25.76 -25.68 8.84
CA ARG A 414 27.08 -25.07 9.00
C ARG A 414 27.00 -23.55 9.14
N LEU A 415 26.15 -22.88 8.38
CA LEU A 415 25.99 -21.44 8.49
C LEU A 415 25.42 -21.05 9.86
N ILE A 416 24.40 -21.76 10.37
CA ILE A 416 23.84 -21.54 11.70
C ILE A 416 24.92 -21.73 12.78
N GLN A 417 25.65 -22.84 12.75
CA GLN A 417 26.72 -23.14 13.73
C GLN A 417 27.81 -22.06 13.73
N LYS A 418 28.26 -21.65 12.53
CA LYS A 418 29.26 -20.59 12.39
C LYS A 418 28.77 -19.27 12.99
N THR A 419 27.54 -18.87 12.67
CA THR A 419 26.95 -17.60 13.14
C THR A 419 26.83 -17.56 14.66
N LEU A 420 26.38 -18.67 15.27
CA LEU A 420 26.30 -18.81 16.73
C LEU A 420 27.65 -18.79 17.40
N HIS A 421 28.67 -19.48 16.82
CA HIS A 421 30.03 -19.50 17.33
C HIS A 421 30.69 -18.11 17.28
N GLU A 422 30.42 -17.34 16.27
CA GLU A 422 30.91 -15.97 16.09
C GLU A 422 30.11 -14.92 16.89
N HIS A 423 29.11 -15.34 17.66
CA HIS A 423 28.21 -14.47 18.41
C HIS A 423 27.53 -13.42 17.52
N ASN A 424 27.23 -13.74 16.26
CA ASN A 424 26.49 -12.92 15.33
C ASN A 424 25.00 -13.33 15.30
N GLN A 425 24.20 -12.56 14.58
CA GLN A 425 22.78 -12.83 14.43
C GLN A 425 22.44 -13.38 13.04
N MET A 426 21.35 -14.15 12.97
CA MET A 426 20.83 -14.76 11.75
C MET A 426 19.35 -14.51 11.60
N ILE A 427 18.93 -14.23 10.37
CA ILE A 427 17.51 -14.26 9.97
C ILE A 427 17.25 -15.54 9.20
N ILE A 428 16.21 -16.28 9.60
CA ILE A 428 15.71 -17.45 8.87
C ILE A 428 14.33 -17.15 8.32
N LEU A 429 14.23 -17.11 6.99
CA LEU A 429 12.99 -16.92 6.29
C LEU A 429 12.34 -18.26 5.97
N LEU A 430 11.11 -18.45 6.44
CA LEU A 430 10.20 -19.48 5.97
C LEU A 430 8.99 -18.82 5.33
N ASN A 431 8.91 -18.78 4.02
CA ASN A 431 7.75 -18.19 3.38
C ASN A 431 6.56 -19.15 3.41
N ARG A 432 5.60 -18.87 4.29
CA ARG A 432 4.31 -19.54 4.38
C ARG A 432 3.21 -18.56 4.05
N ARG A 433 3.04 -18.18 2.79
CA ARG A 433 1.80 -17.55 2.33
C ARG A 433 1.10 -18.50 1.36
N GLY A 434 -0.18 -18.70 1.60
CA GLY A 434 -1.12 -19.20 0.61
C GLY A 434 -1.80 -20.51 0.99
N TYR A 435 -3.10 -20.48 0.85
CA TYR A 435 -4.01 -21.61 0.79
C TYR A 435 -3.86 -22.43 -0.52
N SER A 436 -2.92 -22.10 -1.38
CA SER A 436 -2.69 -22.86 -2.61
C SER A 436 -1.90 -24.12 -2.28
N THR A 437 -2.62 -25.21 -2.18
CA THR A 437 -2.07 -26.53 -2.11
C THR A 437 -1.62 -26.95 -3.50
N PHE A 438 -0.39 -26.64 -3.87
CA PHE A 438 0.22 -27.28 -5.03
C PHE A 438 0.81 -28.62 -4.65
N VAL A 439 0.94 -29.49 -5.63
CA VAL A 439 1.47 -30.83 -5.47
C VAL A 439 2.91 -30.85 -5.97
N MET A 440 3.83 -31.33 -5.12
CA MET A 440 5.25 -31.41 -5.44
C MET A 440 5.83 -32.77 -5.03
N CYS A 441 6.69 -33.28 -5.85
CA CYS A 441 7.48 -34.48 -5.51
C CYS A 441 8.58 -34.13 -4.51
N ARG A 442 8.62 -34.84 -3.38
CA ARG A 442 9.63 -34.64 -2.33
C ARG A 442 11.01 -35.15 -2.73
N ASP A 443 11.12 -36.05 -3.72
CA ASP A 443 12.39 -36.62 -4.12
C ASP A 443 13.11 -35.84 -5.23
N CYS A 444 12.37 -35.33 -6.19
CA CYS A 444 12.97 -34.60 -7.32
C CYS A 444 12.56 -33.14 -7.41
N GLY A 445 11.67 -32.66 -6.52
CA GLY A 445 11.20 -31.27 -6.53
C GLY A 445 10.23 -30.92 -7.64
N GLU A 446 9.81 -31.89 -8.46
CA GLU A 446 8.88 -31.64 -9.56
C GLU A 446 7.55 -31.14 -9.03
N THR A 447 7.12 -29.97 -9.51
CA THR A 447 5.80 -29.38 -9.29
C THR A 447 4.96 -29.59 -10.53
N ILE A 448 3.70 -29.92 -10.36
CA ILE A 448 2.80 -30.10 -11.50
C ILE A 448 2.42 -28.72 -12.04
N MET A 449 2.93 -28.41 -13.23
CA MET A 449 2.71 -27.14 -13.91
C MET A 449 1.66 -27.28 -14.99
N CYS A 450 0.91 -26.21 -15.25
CA CYS A 450 -0.01 -26.18 -16.39
C CYS A 450 0.77 -26.16 -17.71
N PRO A 451 0.49 -27.04 -18.64
CA PRO A 451 1.21 -27.11 -19.92
C PRO A 451 0.98 -25.93 -20.85
N HIS A 452 -0.02 -25.07 -20.55
CA HIS A 452 -0.42 -23.95 -21.40
C HIS A 452 -0.08 -22.58 -20.80
N CYS A 453 0.17 -22.50 -19.47
CA CYS A 453 0.26 -21.22 -18.74
C CYS A 453 1.55 -21.04 -17.95
N ASP A 454 2.39 -22.08 -17.84
CA ASP A 454 3.61 -22.07 -17.02
C ASP A 454 3.40 -21.58 -15.57
N VAL A 455 2.27 -21.97 -14.97
CA VAL A 455 1.93 -21.75 -13.57
C VAL A 455 1.64 -23.06 -12.88
N ALA A 456 1.93 -23.14 -11.57
CA ALA A 456 1.62 -24.34 -10.80
C ALA A 456 0.10 -24.60 -10.78
N MET A 457 -0.28 -25.85 -10.97
CA MET A 457 -1.68 -26.25 -10.89
C MET A 457 -2.11 -26.36 -9.43
N VAL A 458 -3.34 -25.92 -9.15
CA VAL A 458 -3.93 -25.89 -7.81
C VAL A 458 -4.78 -27.12 -7.57
N TYR A 459 -4.62 -27.74 -6.41
CA TYR A 459 -5.45 -28.86 -6.00
C TYR A 459 -6.86 -28.41 -5.59
N HIS A 460 -7.85 -29.02 -6.18
CA HIS A 460 -9.27 -28.87 -5.84
C HIS A 460 -9.78 -30.12 -5.12
N GLN A 461 -10.11 -29.94 -3.85
CA GLN A 461 -10.55 -31.05 -2.97
C GLN A 461 -11.89 -31.66 -3.42
N ALA A 462 -12.78 -30.86 -4.02
CA ALA A 462 -14.11 -31.32 -4.43
C ALA A 462 -14.09 -32.29 -5.59
N GLY A 463 -13.07 -32.22 -6.48
CA GLY A 463 -12.90 -33.13 -7.64
C GLY A 463 -11.70 -34.06 -7.51
N GLU A 464 -10.91 -33.96 -6.45
CA GLU A 464 -9.60 -34.63 -6.29
C GLU A 464 -8.68 -34.46 -7.51
N GLU A 465 -8.70 -33.22 -8.10
CA GLU A 465 -7.99 -32.92 -9.32
C GLU A 465 -7.12 -31.66 -9.18
N LEU A 466 -6.18 -31.49 -10.10
CA LEU A 466 -5.38 -30.30 -10.28
C LEU A 466 -6.00 -29.44 -11.37
N ARG A 467 -6.11 -28.10 -11.14
CA ARG A 467 -6.63 -27.14 -12.13
C ARG A 467 -5.71 -25.94 -12.31
N CYS A 468 -5.63 -25.46 -13.51
CA CYS A 468 -5.05 -24.17 -13.84
C CYS A 468 -6.11 -23.08 -13.78
N HIS A 469 -5.86 -22.01 -12.99
CA HIS A 469 -6.79 -20.89 -12.85
C HIS A 469 -6.73 -19.85 -13.99
N TYR A 470 -5.91 -20.09 -15.02
CA TYR A 470 -5.78 -19.18 -16.16
C TYR A 470 -6.41 -19.70 -17.44
N CYS A 471 -6.38 -21.02 -17.68
CA CYS A 471 -6.90 -21.63 -18.92
C CYS A 471 -7.82 -22.82 -18.68
N GLU A 472 -8.14 -23.14 -17.41
CA GLU A 472 -9.00 -24.25 -17.00
C GLU A 472 -8.49 -25.65 -17.29
N HIS A 473 -7.28 -25.78 -17.79
CA HIS A 473 -6.70 -27.10 -17.92
C HIS A 473 -6.75 -27.83 -16.58
N HIS A 474 -7.26 -29.07 -16.59
CA HIS A 474 -7.38 -29.92 -15.40
C HIS A 474 -6.86 -31.32 -15.67
N GLU A 475 -6.29 -31.94 -14.65
CA GLU A 475 -5.80 -33.31 -14.68
C GLU A 475 -5.90 -33.96 -13.29
N PRO A 476 -5.98 -35.28 -13.21
CA PRO A 476 -5.99 -35.99 -11.93
C PRO A 476 -4.65 -35.83 -11.21
N ILE A 477 -4.70 -35.95 -9.88
CA ILE A 477 -3.45 -35.93 -9.09
C ILE A 477 -2.63 -37.18 -9.45
N PRO A 478 -1.38 -37.01 -9.89
CA PRO A 478 -0.55 -38.17 -10.19
C PRO A 478 -0.22 -38.93 -8.88
N THR A 479 -0.42 -40.24 -8.93
CA THR A 479 -0.09 -41.13 -7.79
C THR A 479 1.41 -41.38 -7.66
N VAL A 480 2.13 -41.17 -8.77
CA VAL A 480 3.59 -41.19 -8.84
C VAL A 480 4.08 -39.95 -9.56
N CYS A 481 5.28 -39.53 -9.24
CA CYS A 481 5.88 -38.38 -9.89
C CYS A 481 6.10 -38.66 -11.39
N PRO A 482 5.63 -37.78 -12.28
CA PRO A 482 5.80 -37.97 -13.73
C PRO A 482 7.26 -37.93 -14.18
N LYS A 483 8.16 -37.30 -13.37
CA LYS A 483 9.57 -37.16 -13.70
C LYS A 483 10.47 -38.29 -13.16
N CYS A 484 10.27 -38.68 -11.89
CA CYS A 484 11.16 -39.65 -11.24
C CYS A 484 10.48 -40.92 -10.73
N ASN A 485 9.20 -41.11 -11.04
CA ASN A 485 8.36 -42.25 -10.63
C ASN A 485 8.27 -42.47 -9.10
N SER A 486 8.64 -41.48 -8.29
CA SER A 486 8.54 -41.56 -6.83
C SER A 486 7.09 -41.54 -6.38
N LYS A 487 6.74 -42.33 -5.38
CA LYS A 487 5.44 -42.26 -4.65
C LYS A 487 5.38 -41.15 -3.61
N ARG A 488 6.45 -40.36 -3.43
CA ARG A 488 6.50 -39.26 -2.44
C ARG A 488 6.05 -37.92 -3.02
N ILE A 489 5.08 -37.96 -3.90
CA ILE A 489 4.37 -36.76 -4.36
C ILE A 489 3.31 -36.38 -3.34
N LYS A 490 3.37 -35.18 -2.79
CA LYS A 490 2.50 -34.75 -1.70
C LYS A 490 2.25 -33.23 -1.74
N PHE A 491 1.22 -32.82 -1.02
CA PHE A 491 0.97 -31.41 -0.72
C PHE A 491 2.14 -30.77 0.01
N PHE A 492 2.54 -29.58 -0.40
CA PHE A 492 3.69 -28.87 0.15
C PHE A 492 3.27 -27.93 1.30
N GLY A 493 3.98 -27.99 2.44
CA GLY A 493 3.88 -27.02 3.53
C GLY A 493 4.35 -27.56 4.90
N SER A 494 5.39 -26.92 5.50
CA SER A 494 5.73 -27.06 6.91
C SER A 494 5.51 -25.73 7.65
N GLY A 495 4.96 -25.76 8.88
CA GLY A 495 4.68 -24.54 9.66
C GLY A 495 5.92 -23.98 10.35
N THR A 496 5.95 -22.68 10.63
CA THR A 496 7.01 -21.99 11.41
C THR A 496 7.27 -22.64 12.77
N GLN A 497 6.23 -23.14 13.44
CA GLN A 497 6.33 -23.86 14.70
C GLN A 497 7.20 -25.12 14.59
N LYS A 498 6.99 -25.92 13.55
CA LYS A 498 7.77 -27.13 13.33
C LYS A 498 9.24 -26.84 13.04
N VAL A 499 9.51 -25.77 12.29
CA VAL A 499 10.88 -25.32 12.03
C VAL A 499 11.54 -24.81 13.32
N GLU A 500 10.81 -24.08 14.16
CA GLU A 500 11.28 -23.62 15.47
C GLU A 500 11.62 -24.81 16.39
N GLU A 501 10.77 -25.84 16.44
CA GLU A 501 11.03 -27.07 17.22
C GLU A 501 12.30 -27.78 16.74
N GLU A 502 12.50 -27.89 15.42
CA GLU A 502 13.72 -28.48 14.87
C GLU A 502 14.97 -27.65 15.16
N LEU A 503 14.89 -26.31 15.07
CA LEU A 503 15.98 -25.41 15.46
C LEU A 503 16.37 -25.61 16.94
N ARG A 504 15.39 -25.63 17.85
CA ARG A 504 15.61 -25.83 19.28
C ARG A 504 16.20 -27.21 19.59
N ARG A 505 15.84 -28.24 18.83
CA ARG A 505 16.37 -29.59 18.97
C ARG A 505 17.84 -29.69 18.54
N HIS A 506 18.19 -29.08 17.41
CA HIS A 506 19.53 -29.17 16.83
C HIS A 506 20.51 -28.15 17.41
N PHE A 507 20.03 -26.95 17.78
CA PHE A 507 20.84 -25.84 18.25
C PHE A 507 20.39 -25.38 19.66
N LYS A 508 20.63 -26.23 20.65
CA LYS A 508 20.12 -26.06 22.04
C LYS A 508 20.54 -24.75 22.72
N SER A 509 21.71 -24.20 22.34
CA SER A 509 22.23 -22.94 22.88
C SER A 509 21.67 -21.69 22.22
N ALA A 510 20.96 -21.80 21.07
CA ALA A 510 20.47 -20.67 20.34
C ALA A 510 19.23 -20.04 21.00
N ARG A 511 19.26 -18.73 21.15
CA ARG A 511 18.12 -17.93 21.58
C ARG A 511 17.29 -17.57 20.34
N ILE A 512 16.13 -18.19 20.20
CA ILE A 512 15.30 -18.10 18.98
C ILE A 512 14.06 -17.27 19.26
N ALA A 513 13.81 -16.25 18.43
CA ALA A 513 12.58 -15.52 18.36
C ALA A 513 11.80 -15.89 17.08
N ARG A 514 10.48 -15.98 17.19
CA ARG A 514 9.59 -16.25 16.05
C ARG A 514 8.70 -15.04 15.78
N LEU A 515 8.65 -14.63 14.51
CA LEU A 515 7.83 -13.53 14.02
C LEU A 515 6.98 -13.99 12.82
N ASP A 516 5.76 -14.44 13.10
CA ASP A 516 4.80 -14.89 12.10
C ASP A 516 3.44 -14.17 12.28
N GLN A 517 2.46 -14.50 11.42
CA GLN A 517 1.13 -13.87 11.46
C GLN A 517 0.41 -14.03 12.80
N ASP A 518 0.64 -15.11 13.54
CA ASP A 518 -0.02 -15.32 14.83
C ASP A 518 0.55 -14.40 15.90
N VAL A 519 1.87 -14.21 15.89
CA VAL A 519 2.57 -13.25 16.77
C VAL A 519 2.20 -11.82 16.41
N THR A 520 2.09 -11.50 15.13
CA THR A 520 1.82 -10.13 14.66
C THR A 520 0.38 -9.65 14.87
N LYS A 521 -0.55 -10.54 15.19
CA LYS A 521 -1.88 -10.16 15.69
C LYS A 521 -1.77 -9.30 16.97
N ASN A 522 -0.75 -9.57 17.80
CA ASN A 522 -0.36 -8.70 18.90
C ASN A 522 0.83 -7.83 18.48
N LYS A 523 0.53 -6.59 18.09
CA LYS A 523 1.51 -5.63 17.58
C LYS A 523 2.63 -5.34 18.59
N GLN A 524 2.28 -5.12 19.87
CA GLN A 524 3.25 -4.80 20.91
C GLN A 524 4.27 -5.94 21.05
N LEU A 525 3.79 -7.19 21.06
CA LEU A 525 4.66 -8.36 21.12
C LEU A 525 5.61 -8.44 19.91
N ALA A 526 5.12 -8.10 18.72
CA ALA A 526 5.96 -8.09 17.52
C ALA A 526 7.03 -6.98 17.59
N GLU A 527 6.67 -5.79 18.04
CA GLU A 527 7.60 -4.67 18.25
C GLU A 527 8.65 -5.00 19.34
N ASP A 528 8.22 -5.60 20.44
CA ASP A 528 9.12 -6.04 21.52
C ASP A 528 10.11 -7.09 21.02
N ILE A 529 9.66 -8.07 20.21
CA ILE A 529 10.55 -9.09 19.63
C ILE A 529 11.60 -8.45 18.72
N LEU A 530 11.21 -7.51 17.86
CA LEU A 530 12.13 -6.84 16.94
C LEU A 530 13.12 -5.94 17.70
N HIS A 531 12.66 -5.22 18.70
CA HIS A 531 13.50 -4.43 19.58
C HIS A 531 14.51 -5.31 20.33
N ASP A 532 14.06 -6.42 20.90
CA ASP A 532 14.88 -7.36 21.65
C ASP A 532 15.89 -8.11 20.75
N PHE A 533 15.50 -8.38 19.49
CA PHE A 533 16.44 -8.90 18.50
C PHE A 533 17.51 -7.85 18.16
N GLY A 534 17.12 -6.59 17.93
CA GLY A 534 18.07 -5.49 17.71
C GLY A 534 18.99 -5.23 18.91
N ALA A 535 18.52 -5.50 20.14
CA ALA A 535 19.30 -5.43 21.37
C ALA A 535 20.13 -6.72 21.67
N HIS A 536 20.26 -7.62 20.70
CA HIS A 536 21.03 -8.88 20.79
C HIS A 536 20.56 -9.86 21.88
N LYS A 537 19.26 -9.81 22.27
CA LYS A 537 18.69 -10.79 23.21
C LYS A 537 18.38 -12.13 22.54
N TYR A 538 18.28 -12.14 21.19
CA TYR A 538 18.07 -13.31 20.37
C TYR A 538 19.18 -13.44 19.32
N ASP A 539 19.55 -14.68 19.02
CA ASP A 539 20.57 -15.02 18.03
C ASP A 539 19.95 -15.30 16.67
N ILE A 540 18.76 -15.90 16.66
CA ILE A 540 18.02 -16.28 15.43
C ILE A 540 16.63 -15.64 15.45
N LEU A 541 16.31 -14.93 14.39
CA LEU A 541 14.94 -14.45 14.09
C LEU A 541 14.35 -15.32 12.99
N LEU A 542 13.42 -16.20 13.37
CA LEU A 542 12.67 -17.04 12.43
C LEU A 542 11.35 -16.35 12.09
N GLY A 543 11.05 -16.21 10.81
CA GLY A 543 9.78 -15.63 10.45
C GLY A 543 9.38 -15.78 8.97
N THR A 544 8.25 -15.16 8.64
CA THR A 544 7.74 -15.07 7.26
C THR A 544 8.25 -13.79 6.58
N GLN A 545 7.64 -13.36 5.48
CA GLN A 545 8.04 -12.14 4.73
C GLN A 545 8.23 -10.88 5.60
N MET A 546 7.67 -10.84 6.80
CA MET A 546 7.82 -9.69 7.71
C MET A 546 9.26 -9.48 8.18
N VAL A 547 10.05 -10.55 8.32
CA VAL A 547 11.46 -10.45 8.73
C VAL A 547 12.37 -9.96 7.59
N SER A 548 11.89 -10.01 6.34
CA SER A 548 12.63 -9.53 5.17
C SER A 548 12.48 -8.04 4.90
N LYS A 549 11.53 -7.35 5.58
CA LYS A 549 11.18 -5.95 5.30
C LYS A 549 11.47 -5.04 6.50
N GLY A 550 11.91 -3.84 6.23
CA GLY A 550 11.83 -2.68 7.13
C GLY A 550 12.86 -2.53 8.25
N HIS A 551 13.62 -3.56 8.64
CA HIS A 551 14.54 -3.48 9.78
C HIS A 551 16.01 -3.53 9.36
N ASP A 552 16.83 -2.70 9.99
CA ASP A 552 18.27 -2.67 9.78
C ASP A 552 18.98 -3.16 11.05
N PHE A 553 19.45 -4.42 11.00
CA PHE A 553 20.17 -5.04 12.10
C PHE A 553 21.66 -5.15 11.74
N LYS A 554 22.51 -4.42 12.44
CA LYS A 554 23.95 -4.34 12.15
C LYS A 554 24.69 -5.66 12.35
N ASP A 555 24.21 -6.50 13.30
CA ASP A 555 24.86 -7.75 13.68
C ASP A 555 24.35 -8.97 12.90
N VAL A 556 23.41 -8.77 11.95
CA VAL A 556 22.93 -9.85 11.08
C VAL A 556 23.96 -10.10 9.97
N THR A 557 24.75 -11.14 10.15
CA THR A 557 25.77 -11.59 9.17
C THR A 557 25.31 -12.78 8.34
N ALA A 558 24.22 -13.46 8.75
CA ALA A 558 23.74 -14.65 8.09
C ALA A 558 22.24 -14.56 7.78
N VAL A 559 21.85 -15.07 6.62
CA VAL A 559 20.46 -15.23 6.22
C VAL A 559 20.24 -16.63 5.67
N GLY A 560 19.19 -17.30 6.16
CA GLY A 560 18.75 -18.60 5.67
C GLY A 560 17.35 -18.49 5.04
N ILE A 561 17.20 -19.00 3.83
CA ILE A 561 15.90 -19.11 3.16
C ILE A 561 15.60 -20.60 2.98
N LEU A 562 14.60 -21.09 3.72
CA LEU A 562 14.33 -22.54 3.81
C LEU A 562 13.58 -23.12 2.60
N THR A 563 12.73 -22.32 1.96
CA THR A 563 11.90 -22.79 0.84
C THR A 563 11.63 -21.64 -0.14
N ALA A 564 12.52 -21.49 -1.12
CA ALA A 564 12.29 -20.54 -2.22
C ALA A 564 11.08 -20.96 -3.08
N ASP A 565 10.86 -22.25 -3.24
CA ASP A 565 9.80 -22.85 -4.07
C ASP A 565 8.39 -22.51 -3.64
N SER A 566 8.17 -22.12 -2.39
CA SER A 566 6.83 -21.80 -1.89
C SER A 566 6.22 -20.54 -2.53
N VAL A 567 7.05 -19.58 -2.96
CA VAL A 567 6.60 -18.38 -3.71
C VAL A 567 6.54 -18.69 -5.19
N LEU A 568 7.55 -19.39 -5.69
CA LEU A 568 7.67 -19.78 -7.10
C LEU A 568 6.45 -20.56 -7.60
N ASN A 569 5.89 -21.38 -6.72
CA ASN A 569 4.76 -22.26 -7.05
C ASN A 569 3.38 -21.65 -6.67
N ILE A 570 3.30 -20.35 -6.39
CA ILE A 570 2.01 -19.66 -6.28
C ILE A 570 1.40 -19.60 -7.70
N PRO A 571 0.10 -19.96 -7.87
CA PRO A 571 -0.52 -20.01 -9.20
C PRO A 571 -0.90 -18.61 -9.70
N VAL A 572 0.08 -17.73 -9.83
CA VAL A 572 -0.05 -16.37 -10.37
C VAL A 572 1.09 -16.09 -11.34
N TYR A 573 0.82 -15.32 -12.37
CA TYR A 573 1.84 -15.00 -13.40
C TYR A 573 3.03 -14.21 -12.83
N THR A 574 2.88 -13.56 -11.68
CA THR A 574 3.93 -12.81 -10.98
C THR A 574 4.78 -13.67 -10.03
N ALA A 575 4.62 -15.00 -10.02
CA ALA A 575 5.28 -15.87 -9.05
C ALA A 575 6.81 -15.78 -9.11
N SER A 576 7.39 -15.77 -10.32
CA SER A 576 8.84 -15.63 -10.53
C SER A 576 9.35 -14.25 -10.08
N GLU A 577 8.64 -13.17 -10.41
CA GLU A 577 8.93 -11.80 -9.96
C GLU A 577 8.93 -11.71 -8.42
N ARG A 578 7.86 -12.18 -7.78
CA ARG A 578 7.76 -12.21 -6.32
C ARG A 578 8.86 -13.05 -5.66
N THR A 579 9.27 -14.14 -6.31
CA THR A 579 10.37 -14.98 -5.83
C THR A 579 11.68 -14.24 -5.90
N PHE A 580 12.01 -13.63 -7.05
CA PHE A 580 13.21 -12.83 -7.22
C PHE A 580 13.28 -11.68 -6.19
N ASP A 581 12.18 -10.91 -6.03
CA ASP A 581 12.08 -9.81 -5.09
C ASP A 581 12.34 -10.26 -3.65
N LEU A 582 11.65 -11.32 -3.22
CA LEU A 582 11.79 -11.85 -1.87
C LEU A 582 13.22 -12.31 -1.58
N LEU A 583 13.81 -13.08 -2.51
CA LEU A 583 15.17 -13.60 -2.37
C LEU A 583 16.19 -12.47 -2.33
N THR A 584 16.07 -11.49 -3.23
CA THR A 584 16.99 -10.35 -3.33
C THR A 584 16.89 -9.45 -2.11
N GLN A 585 15.69 -9.09 -1.67
CA GLN A 585 15.46 -8.24 -0.49
C GLN A 585 15.96 -8.92 0.80
N THR A 586 15.64 -10.22 0.95
CA THR A 586 16.05 -10.98 2.15
C THR A 586 17.56 -11.15 2.18
N SER A 587 18.18 -11.49 1.04
CA SER A 587 19.64 -11.58 0.92
C SER A 587 20.30 -10.25 1.26
N GLY A 588 19.76 -9.14 0.84
CA GLY A 588 20.25 -7.80 1.13
C GLY A 588 20.25 -7.40 2.61
N ARG A 589 19.66 -8.24 3.51
CA ARG A 589 19.70 -8.02 4.97
C ARG A 589 21.00 -8.47 5.60
N ALA A 590 21.73 -9.41 5.00
CA ALA A 590 23.00 -9.88 5.52
C ALA A 590 24.12 -8.86 5.25
N GLY A 591 24.99 -8.65 6.22
CA GLY A 591 26.22 -7.87 6.06
C GLY A 591 25.99 -6.38 5.82
N ARG A 592 25.12 -5.73 6.60
CA ARG A 592 24.93 -4.27 6.58
C ARG A 592 25.87 -3.52 7.51
N GLY A 593 26.52 -4.24 8.45
CA GLY A 593 27.60 -3.71 9.28
C GLY A 593 28.95 -3.88 8.61
N ASP A 594 30.02 -3.87 9.40
CA ASP A 594 31.41 -3.99 8.89
C ASP A 594 31.80 -5.41 8.47
N LYS A 595 30.88 -6.39 8.64
CA LYS A 595 31.13 -7.83 8.39
C LYS A 595 30.49 -8.26 7.07
N THR A 596 31.18 -9.13 6.33
CA THR A 596 30.63 -9.71 5.08
C THR A 596 29.46 -10.64 5.36
N GLY A 597 28.34 -10.45 4.66
CA GLY A 597 27.16 -11.28 4.79
C GLY A 597 27.27 -12.63 4.07
N SER A 598 26.61 -13.65 4.59
CA SER A 598 26.47 -14.98 3.97
C SER A 598 25.00 -15.37 3.91
N VAL A 599 24.58 -15.91 2.75
CA VAL A 599 23.17 -16.31 2.52
C VAL A 599 23.14 -17.74 2.01
N VAL A 600 22.24 -18.56 2.56
CA VAL A 600 21.93 -19.90 2.03
C VAL A 600 20.47 -19.95 1.60
N ILE A 601 20.24 -20.28 0.33
CA ILE A 601 18.91 -20.48 -0.25
C ILE A 601 18.72 -21.98 -0.50
N GLN A 602 17.75 -22.57 0.18
CA GLN A 602 17.35 -23.96 -0.05
C GLN A 602 16.18 -24.01 -1.04
N THR A 603 16.30 -24.85 -2.06
CA THR A 603 15.29 -24.99 -3.12
C THR A 603 15.32 -26.40 -3.72
N TYR A 604 14.19 -26.82 -4.29
CA TYR A 604 14.10 -28.00 -5.14
C TYR A 604 14.27 -27.68 -6.64
N ASN A 605 14.31 -26.37 -6.98
CA ASN A 605 14.44 -25.87 -8.36
C ASN A 605 15.67 -24.95 -8.52
N PRO A 606 16.89 -25.46 -8.29
CA PRO A 606 18.10 -24.63 -8.29
C PRO A 606 18.44 -24.01 -9.65
N LEU A 607 17.87 -24.53 -10.73
CA LEU A 607 18.06 -24.05 -12.10
C LEU A 607 17.01 -23.01 -12.54
N ASN A 608 16.05 -22.67 -11.68
CA ASN A 608 15.07 -21.64 -12.02
C ASN A 608 15.75 -20.27 -12.15
N TYR A 609 15.46 -19.55 -13.23
CA TYR A 609 16.10 -18.26 -13.55
C TYR A 609 15.92 -17.22 -12.44
N ALA A 610 14.74 -17.13 -11.79
CA ALA A 610 14.51 -16.18 -10.70
C ALA A 610 15.46 -16.45 -9.51
N ILE A 611 15.72 -17.73 -9.19
CA ILE A 611 16.63 -18.14 -8.14
C ILE A 611 18.09 -17.91 -8.54
N ILE A 612 18.48 -18.27 -9.78
CA ILE A 612 19.84 -18.07 -10.29
C ILE A 612 20.19 -16.57 -10.32
N LYS A 613 19.30 -15.75 -10.86
CA LYS A 613 19.52 -14.29 -10.96
C LYS A 613 19.54 -13.61 -9.60
N SER A 614 18.72 -14.07 -8.64
CA SER A 614 18.76 -13.54 -7.26
C SER A 614 20.09 -13.81 -6.55
N LYS A 615 20.76 -14.94 -6.85
CA LYS A 615 22.12 -15.24 -6.34
C LYS A 615 23.14 -14.17 -6.72
N ALA A 616 23.04 -13.66 -7.94
CA ALA A 616 23.93 -12.62 -8.47
C ALA A 616 23.41 -11.19 -8.21
N HIS A 617 22.24 -11.03 -7.62
CA HIS A 617 21.52 -9.75 -7.55
C HIS A 617 21.31 -9.10 -8.93
N ASP A 618 21.21 -9.94 -9.98
CA ASP A 618 21.11 -9.53 -11.38
C ASP A 618 19.65 -9.26 -11.76
N TYR A 619 19.13 -8.08 -11.38
CA TYR A 619 17.78 -7.67 -11.75
C TYR A 619 17.61 -7.53 -13.27
N VAL A 620 18.60 -6.95 -13.96
CA VAL A 620 18.50 -6.71 -15.40
C VAL A 620 18.42 -8.03 -16.17
N GLY A 621 19.26 -9.01 -15.79
CA GLY A 621 19.21 -10.35 -16.39
C GLY A 621 17.90 -11.08 -16.06
N PHE A 622 17.34 -10.91 -14.85
CA PHE A 622 16.03 -11.43 -14.50
C PHE A 622 14.93 -10.80 -15.36
N TYR A 623 14.92 -9.47 -15.47
CA TYR A 623 13.95 -8.75 -16.30
C TYR A 623 13.95 -9.23 -17.75
N HIS A 624 15.12 -9.45 -18.35
CA HIS A 624 15.21 -9.89 -19.73
C HIS A 624 14.56 -11.28 -19.97
N GLU A 625 14.71 -12.21 -19.04
CA GLU A 625 14.07 -13.52 -19.14
C GLU A 625 12.56 -13.42 -18.85
N GLU A 626 12.18 -12.73 -17.79
CA GLU A 626 10.78 -12.58 -17.38
C GLU A 626 9.93 -11.87 -18.44
N ILE A 627 10.43 -10.79 -19.03
CA ILE A 627 9.67 -10.01 -20.03
C ILE A 627 9.40 -10.82 -21.30
N GLN A 628 10.33 -11.70 -21.71
CA GLN A 628 10.14 -12.60 -22.86
C GLN A 628 9.05 -13.63 -22.56
N ASN A 629 9.05 -14.22 -21.37
CA ASN A 629 8.02 -15.15 -20.93
C ASN A 629 6.64 -14.48 -20.90
N ARG A 630 6.53 -13.26 -20.36
CA ARG A 630 5.27 -12.51 -20.35
C ARG A 630 4.77 -12.19 -21.73
N LYS A 631 5.66 -11.84 -22.66
CA LYS A 631 5.32 -11.58 -24.05
C LYS A 631 4.78 -12.85 -24.73
N ALA A 632 5.47 -13.96 -24.55
CA ALA A 632 5.06 -15.24 -25.16
C ALA A 632 3.71 -15.75 -24.64
N LEU A 633 3.41 -15.53 -23.35
CA LEU A 633 2.20 -15.99 -22.68
C LEU A 633 1.07 -14.95 -22.66
N GLY A 634 1.30 -13.74 -23.18
CA GLY A 634 0.31 -12.67 -23.19
C GLY A 634 -0.06 -12.17 -21.80
N TYR A 635 0.95 -11.92 -20.94
CA TYR A 635 0.77 -11.32 -19.62
C TYR A 635 1.12 -9.82 -19.62
N PRO A 636 0.70 -9.06 -18.60
CA PRO A 636 1.13 -7.69 -18.43
C PRO A 636 2.67 -7.55 -18.42
N PRO A 637 3.24 -6.53 -19.13
CA PRO A 637 2.60 -5.33 -19.66
C PRO A 637 2.03 -5.44 -21.08
N PHE A 638 2.03 -6.62 -21.72
CA PHE A 638 1.61 -6.77 -23.11
C PHE A 638 0.11 -6.92 -23.28
N ARG A 639 -0.60 -7.40 -22.26
CA ARG A 639 -2.05 -7.51 -22.22
C ARG A 639 -2.58 -7.02 -20.89
N GLU A 640 -3.71 -6.33 -20.91
CA GLU A 640 -4.50 -6.04 -19.72
C GLU A 640 -5.24 -7.30 -19.25
N MET A 641 -5.58 -7.32 -17.95
CA MET A 641 -6.29 -8.45 -17.36
C MET A 641 -7.44 -7.96 -16.48
N ILE A 642 -8.58 -8.64 -16.58
CA ILE A 642 -9.72 -8.46 -15.65
C ILE A 642 -10.09 -9.84 -15.12
N HIS A 643 -10.16 -9.95 -13.79
CA HIS A 643 -10.62 -11.15 -13.11
C HIS A 643 -11.97 -10.89 -12.46
N MET A 644 -12.97 -11.64 -12.85
CA MET A 644 -14.31 -11.55 -12.29
C MET A 644 -14.60 -12.78 -11.43
N VAL A 645 -15.28 -12.59 -10.30
CA VAL A 645 -15.75 -13.69 -9.44
C VAL A 645 -17.23 -13.50 -9.15
N VAL A 646 -18.04 -14.42 -9.63
CA VAL A 646 -19.48 -14.46 -9.33
C VAL A 646 -19.71 -15.35 -8.11
N ARG A 647 -20.61 -14.95 -7.22
CA ARG A 647 -20.92 -15.66 -5.97
C ARG A 647 -22.43 -15.84 -5.83
N HIS A 648 -22.86 -17.05 -5.48
CA HIS A 648 -24.26 -17.35 -5.17
C HIS A 648 -24.38 -18.52 -4.19
N GLN A 649 -25.49 -18.61 -3.44
CA GLN A 649 -25.73 -19.72 -2.52
C GLN A 649 -26.11 -21.02 -3.24
N ASP A 650 -26.83 -20.90 -4.35
CA ASP A 650 -27.25 -21.99 -5.18
C ASP A 650 -26.32 -22.12 -6.40
N MET A 651 -25.85 -23.34 -6.67
CA MET A 651 -24.88 -23.61 -7.73
C MET A 651 -25.46 -23.52 -9.14
N GLU A 652 -26.71 -23.97 -9.34
CA GLU A 652 -27.36 -23.92 -10.66
C GLU A 652 -27.61 -22.48 -11.08
N THR A 653 -28.07 -21.65 -10.13
CA THR A 653 -28.25 -20.20 -10.35
C THR A 653 -26.90 -19.53 -10.63
N LEU A 654 -25.84 -19.91 -9.90
CA LEU A 654 -24.50 -19.37 -10.11
C LEU A 654 -23.99 -19.66 -11.53
N GLU A 655 -24.11 -20.92 -11.99
CA GLU A 655 -23.70 -21.34 -13.33
C GLU A 655 -24.50 -20.58 -14.39
N SER A 656 -25.81 -20.44 -14.22
CA SER A 656 -26.66 -19.68 -15.15
C SER A 656 -26.23 -18.22 -15.26
N ILE A 657 -25.97 -17.54 -14.13
CA ILE A 657 -25.52 -16.15 -14.11
C ILE A 657 -24.14 -16.04 -14.77
N ALA A 658 -23.19 -16.91 -14.42
CA ALA A 658 -21.83 -16.84 -14.91
C ALA A 658 -21.75 -17.12 -16.42
N ASN A 659 -22.49 -18.10 -16.93
CA ASN A 659 -22.59 -18.36 -18.38
C ASN A 659 -23.20 -17.18 -19.11
N ARG A 660 -24.30 -16.60 -18.60
CA ARG A 660 -24.92 -15.41 -19.18
C ARG A 660 -23.96 -14.22 -19.25
N ILE A 661 -23.09 -14.03 -18.23
CA ILE A 661 -22.06 -12.99 -18.26
C ILE A 661 -21.06 -13.28 -19.38
N VAL A 662 -20.58 -14.52 -19.52
CA VAL A 662 -19.63 -14.88 -20.58
C VAL A 662 -20.23 -14.70 -21.96
N ASP A 663 -21.46 -15.18 -22.19
CA ASP A 663 -22.16 -15.04 -23.47
C ASP A 663 -22.34 -13.58 -23.87
N ASP A 664 -22.69 -12.73 -22.89
CA ASP A 664 -22.88 -11.29 -23.11
C ASP A 664 -21.56 -10.57 -23.40
N LEU A 665 -20.50 -10.92 -22.67
CA LEU A 665 -19.17 -10.39 -22.91
C LEU A 665 -18.61 -10.83 -24.28
N GLU A 666 -18.79 -12.10 -24.66
CA GLU A 666 -18.39 -12.62 -25.98
C GLU A 666 -19.13 -11.88 -27.13
N ALA A 667 -20.41 -11.58 -26.95
CA ALA A 667 -21.21 -10.84 -27.92
C ALA A 667 -20.78 -9.38 -28.09
N HIS A 668 -20.16 -8.77 -27.05
CA HIS A 668 -19.83 -7.35 -27.03
C HIS A 668 -18.33 -7.04 -26.93
N LYS A 669 -17.47 -8.05 -26.95
CA LYS A 669 -15.99 -7.83 -26.84
C LYS A 669 -15.40 -7.03 -28.00
N GLY A 670 -16.05 -7.03 -29.16
CA GLY A 670 -15.69 -6.18 -30.32
C GLY A 670 -14.38 -6.50 -31.02
N ASP A 671 -13.40 -7.05 -30.32
CA ASP A 671 -12.07 -7.40 -30.84
C ASP A 671 -11.78 -8.89 -30.62
N GLU A 672 -11.31 -9.58 -31.68
CA GLU A 672 -10.93 -10.99 -31.62
C GLU A 672 -9.71 -11.24 -30.72
N ASP A 673 -8.87 -10.21 -30.47
CA ASP A 673 -7.74 -10.29 -29.55
C ASP A 673 -8.16 -10.42 -28.09
N ILE A 674 -9.41 -10.07 -27.74
CA ILE A 674 -9.92 -10.22 -26.38
C ILE A 674 -10.30 -11.70 -26.13
N LEU A 675 -9.61 -12.29 -25.17
CA LEU A 675 -9.81 -13.68 -24.74
C LEU A 675 -10.61 -13.69 -23.44
N ILE A 676 -11.74 -14.40 -23.43
CA ILE A 676 -12.58 -14.61 -22.25
C ILE A 676 -12.54 -16.09 -21.89
N ASN A 677 -11.98 -16.39 -20.72
CA ASN A 677 -11.88 -17.76 -20.19
C ASN A 677 -12.82 -17.91 -18.99
N GLY A 678 -13.64 -18.93 -19.02
CA GLY A 678 -14.60 -19.25 -17.95
C GLY A 678 -16.02 -19.45 -18.47
N PRO A 679 -17.00 -19.68 -17.56
CA PRO A 679 -16.81 -19.70 -16.11
C PRO A 679 -16.10 -20.98 -15.61
N TYR A 680 -15.26 -20.83 -14.59
CA TYR A 680 -14.56 -21.94 -13.93
C TYR A 680 -14.60 -21.81 -12.41
N GLU A 681 -14.35 -22.92 -11.68
CA GLU A 681 -14.32 -22.88 -10.24
C GLU A 681 -13.22 -21.96 -9.71
N ALA A 682 -13.56 -20.99 -8.85
CA ALA A 682 -12.56 -20.16 -8.20
C ALA A 682 -11.64 -20.98 -7.28
N THR A 683 -10.42 -20.48 -6.99
CA THR A 683 -9.41 -21.14 -6.14
C THR A 683 -9.99 -21.66 -4.82
N ILE A 684 -10.96 -20.96 -4.28
CA ILE A 684 -11.76 -21.40 -3.14
C ILE A 684 -13.21 -21.50 -3.62
N LYS A 685 -13.70 -22.72 -3.78
CA LYS A 685 -15.01 -23.00 -4.34
C LYS A 685 -16.17 -22.42 -3.52
N LYS A 686 -16.06 -22.41 -2.21
CA LYS A 686 -17.14 -21.97 -1.30
C LYS A 686 -16.59 -21.17 -0.12
N VAL A 687 -17.16 -20.00 0.15
CA VAL A 687 -16.81 -19.14 1.29
C VAL A 687 -18.10 -18.61 1.93
N ARG A 688 -18.28 -18.83 3.23
CA ARG A 688 -19.49 -18.39 3.97
C ARG A 688 -20.78 -18.80 3.26
N ASP A 689 -20.87 -20.07 2.90
CA ASP A 689 -21.96 -20.69 2.18
C ASP A 689 -22.28 -20.15 0.78
N MET A 690 -21.40 -19.31 0.21
CA MET A 690 -21.48 -18.82 -1.16
C MET A 690 -20.54 -19.61 -2.07
N TYR A 691 -21.05 -20.27 -3.08
CA TYR A 691 -20.27 -20.84 -4.18
C TYR A 691 -19.67 -19.74 -5.04
N ARG A 692 -18.58 -20.05 -5.75
CA ARG A 692 -17.79 -19.06 -6.49
C ARG A 692 -17.34 -19.60 -7.82
N LEU A 693 -17.69 -18.89 -8.90
CA LEU A 693 -17.14 -19.10 -10.24
C LEU A 693 -16.34 -17.90 -10.68
N ALA A 694 -15.27 -18.13 -11.43
CA ALA A 694 -14.37 -17.11 -11.92
C ALA A 694 -14.42 -17.00 -13.45
N ILE A 695 -14.16 -15.80 -13.96
CA ILE A 695 -14.01 -15.48 -15.37
C ILE A 695 -12.75 -14.64 -15.51
N MET A 696 -11.87 -14.99 -16.46
CA MET A 696 -10.65 -14.26 -16.75
C MET A 696 -10.73 -13.64 -18.14
N ILE A 697 -10.55 -12.34 -18.22
CA ILE A 697 -10.53 -11.58 -19.48
C ILE A 697 -9.12 -11.06 -19.70
N ARG A 698 -8.60 -11.20 -20.94
CA ARG A 698 -7.29 -10.71 -21.35
C ARG A 698 -7.38 -10.06 -22.73
N GLY A 699 -6.77 -8.90 -22.92
CA GLY A 699 -6.73 -8.21 -24.21
C GLY A 699 -5.62 -7.15 -24.23
N THR A 700 -5.24 -6.71 -25.41
CA THR A 700 -4.24 -5.63 -25.58
C THR A 700 -4.82 -4.27 -25.15
N ASP A 701 -6.12 -4.07 -25.36
CA ASP A 701 -6.87 -2.91 -24.89
C ASP A 701 -8.28 -3.38 -24.46
N LEU A 702 -8.62 -3.15 -23.21
CA LEU A 702 -9.92 -3.51 -22.64
C LEU A 702 -10.82 -2.28 -22.39
N THR A 703 -10.46 -1.09 -22.88
CA THR A 703 -11.18 0.16 -22.59
C THR A 703 -12.65 0.10 -23.00
N ASN A 704 -12.95 -0.28 -24.23
CA ASN A 704 -14.33 -0.40 -24.71
C ASN A 704 -15.13 -1.46 -23.95
N LEU A 705 -14.49 -2.58 -23.62
CA LEU A 705 -15.15 -3.64 -22.84
C LEU A 705 -15.40 -3.21 -21.40
N LYS A 706 -14.48 -2.45 -20.77
CA LYS A 706 -14.69 -1.85 -19.45
C LYS A 706 -15.87 -0.89 -19.46
N GLU A 707 -15.98 -0.03 -20.47
CA GLU A 707 -17.11 0.89 -20.63
C GLU A 707 -18.43 0.13 -20.82
N TYR A 708 -18.44 -0.92 -21.64
CA TYR A 708 -19.59 -1.79 -21.81
C TYR A 708 -20.01 -2.44 -20.49
N ILE A 709 -19.08 -3.07 -19.76
CA ILE A 709 -19.33 -3.69 -18.45
C ILE A 709 -19.98 -2.69 -17.50
N TYR A 710 -19.41 -1.48 -17.39
CA TYR A 710 -19.89 -0.45 -16.47
C TYR A 710 -21.32 0.02 -16.78
N ASN A 711 -21.68 0.10 -18.06
CA ASN A 711 -22.98 0.56 -18.52
C ASN A 711 -24.05 -0.53 -18.63
N SER A 712 -23.65 -1.82 -18.55
CA SER A 712 -24.52 -2.99 -18.69
C SER A 712 -25.06 -3.49 -17.33
N TRP A 713 -25.98 -4.46 -17.40
CA TRP A 713 -26.50 -5.17 -16.24
C TRP A 713 -25.40 -5.95 -15.47
N ILE A 714 -24.28 -6.30 -16.13
CA ILE A 714 -23.16 -7.03 -15.53
C ILE A 714 -22.62 -6.27 -14.33
N PHE A 715 -22.41 -4.95 -14.45
CA PHE A 715 -21.88 -4.14 -13.36
C PHE A 715 -22.73 -4.19 -12.09
N THR A 716 -24.06 -4.18 -12.27
CA THR A 716 -25.03 -4.18 -11.16
C THR A 716 -25.36 -5.57 -10.65
N GLN A 717 -24.84 -6.64 -11.28
CA GLN A 717 -25.08 -8.02 -10.87
C GLN A 717 -24.68 -8.24 -9.42
N GLU A 718 -25.61 -8.70 -8.61
CA GLU A 718 -25.36 -9.02 -7.22
C GLU A 718 -24.40 -10.21 -7.10
N GLY A 719 -23.49 -10.14 -6.13
CA GLY A 719 -22.48 -11.17 -5.95
C GLY A 719 -21.28 -11.10 -6.91
N LEU A 720 -21.29 -10.23 -7.93
CA LEU A 720 -20.15 -10.05 -8.82
C LEU A 720 -19.06 -9.18 -8.17
N LEU A 721 -17.84 -9.67 -8.18
CA LEU A 721 -16.61 -8.96 -7.86
C LEU A 721 -15.80 -8.79 -9.14
N ILE A 722 -15.31 -7.61 -9.40
CA ILE A 722 -14.44 -7.29 -10.54
C ILE A 722 -13.07 -6.87 -10.01
N ASP A 723 -12.02 -7.38 -10.60
CA ASP A 723 -10.63 -7.05 -10.28
C ASP A 723 -9.87 -6.76 -11.57
N VAL A 724 -9.60 -5.50 -11.80
CA VAL A 724 -8.76 -5.03 -12.91
C VAL A 724 -7.30 -5.04 -12.46
N ASP A 725 -6.40 -5.49 -13.31
CA ASP A 725 -4.99 -5.75 -13.00
C ASP A 725 -4.84 -6.70 -11.78
N PRO A 726 -5.35 -7.93 -11.84
CA PRO A 726 -5.19 -8.89 -10.76
C PRO A 726 -3.70 -9.23 -10.56
N VAL A 727 -3.27 -9.35 -9.31
CA VAL A 727 -1.85 -9.56 -8.94
C VAL A 727 -1.63 -10.95 -8.33
#